data_0f5c7bb2b763693db2b157427fbf20a3
#
_entry.id   0f5c7bb2b763693db2b157427fbf20a3
#
_cell.length_a   1.000
_cell.length_b   1.000
_cell.length_c   1.000
_cell.angle_alpha   90.00
_cell.angle_beta   90.00
_cell.angle_gamma   90.00
#
_symmetry.space_group_name_H-M   'P 1'
#
loop_
_entity.id
_entity.type
_entity.pdbx_description
1 polymer ?
#
loop_
_entity_poly.entity_id
_entity_poly.type
_entity_poly.pdbx_seq_one_letter_code
_entity_poly.pdbx_strand_id
1 'polypeptide(L)'
;MEENKNLQLEGAVQEQEEKSAIDFQLIYTNLILNWKWFVLSLIVCLGLGYLYLRYATPAYQASTKVLIKDDDDSKRRGSLGSSMIQSAANLGFMSNSNGIDNEIEILSAHDLAQLAVHDMKIYVNYYHKSAFKDPLVYKEQEVSVDLDLPHLKKLNAPIKLSIEKEGTKYHVKGTYHLPIDAFSFEKEASEFEKTFDRLPATISTRVGTLTFTPSKIYKLEDGEVLKAVIVSPEMAAKQYTKNLTVSQTSKTTTIAELVLNDENPQRALDYLNTLLKVYNRQANEDKNEIAYRTEQFINNRLQKINAELGNTEGQLESYKKRNKVIEMKLNATATIANSDTYAQKLQDANTQVELLNELGKYMNEPGNKYQPIPSNVGLTDESSTELINQYNKIALDRNNALHAASETSPTITPLTAQLDALTTSIKRAMRQAKLGMEIQRNSIAKQAAEYAGQIGNSPEQERVLTQIGRQQEVKSGLYLMLLEKREENSISLAATADKGKIIDAPSFIGKVSPKSSIIMLIALVLGLAIPAGILFLIEFFKYKIEGHEDVVKLTQIPVIADIPVASDAAKKEGKADIVVHQNVNNLMEEIFRGLRTNIQFMLKSDEKVMMFTSSTSGEGKTFVASNISISLALLGKKVIMVGLDIRKPRLAELFQIDNHHNGITNLIIRDHNTWEDIQNQILSSGVNSKLDLLMAGPVPPNPGELVTRASLDDIINQLKQHYDYVILDTAPVGLVNDSLQLGRLADLCVYVCRADYTPKASFGMINGLNAEKKLPNMCLVLNGVDLSKKKHSFYYGVGKYGKYGKYGNYGSYGSYGKYGKYGKYGTYGQYGSYGNYSNSHYGNANDTSIKK
;
A
#
# COMPACT_ATOMS: atom_id res chain seq x y z
N MET A 1 18.30 45.19 -31.67
CA MET A 1 18.55 45.67 -30.28
C MET A 1 17.50 45.17 -29.26
N GLU A 2 16.34 44.75 -29.68
CA GLU A 2 15.32 44.15 -28.79
C GLU A 2 15.52 42.64 -28.52
N GLU A 3 16.13 41.92 -29.46
CA GLU A 3 16.42 40.50 -29.27
C GLU A 3 17.49 40.21 -28.20
N ASN A 4 18.43 41.12 -28.00
CA ASN A 4 19.47 40.98 -26.97
C ASN A 4 18.99 41.33 -25.54
N LYS A 5 17.83 41.98 -25.40
CA LYS A 5 17.25 42.27 -24.10
C LYS A 5 16.43 41.10 -23.56
N ASN A 6 15.80 40.34 -24.44
CA ASN A 6 15.03 39.17 -24.07
C ASN A 6 15.94 37.98 -23.65
N LEU A 7 17.09 37.84 -24.30
CA LEU A 7 18.09 36.82 -23.92
C LEU A 7 18.78 37.11 -22.57
N GLN A 8 18.88 38.37 -22.16
CA GLN A 8 19.39 38.70 -20.80
C GLN A 8 18.32 38.57 -19.72
N LEU A 9 17.03 38.68 -20.04
CA LEU A 9 15.94 38.45 -19.09
C LEU A 9 15.65 36.96 -18.90
N GLU A 10 15.77 36.15 -19.95
CA GLU A 10 15.64 34.68 -19.81
C GLU A 10 16.85 34.04 -19.07
N GLY A 11 18.06 34.54 -19.23
CA GLY A 11 19.25 34.13 -18.49
C GLY A 11 19.16 34.47 -16.99
N ALA A 12 18.53 35.59 -16.64
CA ALA A 12 18.36 36.01 -15.23
C ALA A 12 17.24 35.26 -14.53
N VAL A 13 16.25 34.71 -15.26
CA VAL A 13 15.16 33.89 -14.69
C VAL A 13 15.59 32.42 -14.52
N GLN A 14 16.50 31.92 -15.38
CA GLN A 14 17.04 30.54 -15.24
C GLN A 14 18.05 30.40 -14.13
N GLU A 15 18.77 31.46 -13.71
CA GLU A 15 19.71 31.38 -12.56
C GLU A 15 19.00 31.40 -11.19
N GLN A 16 17.71 31.72 -11.10
CA GLN A 16 16.97 31.67 -9.82
C GLN A 16 16.30 30.33 -9.50
N GLU A 17 16.20 29.38 -10.42
CA GLU A 17 15.62 28.06 -10.15
C GLU A 17 16.62 26.98 -9.68
N GLU A 18 17.94 27.22 -9.71
CA GLU A 18 18.93 26.20 -9.34
C GLU A 18 19.46 26.26 -7.89
N LYS A 19 18.81 26.95 -6.97
CA LYS A 19 19.26 27.00 -5.57
C LYS A 19 18.31 26.39 -4.55
N SER A 20 17.69 25.26 -4.87
CA SER A 20 17.15 24.34 -3.84
C SER A 20 18.15 23.21 -3.53
N ALA A 21 19.42 23.50 -3.52
CA ALA A 21 20.38 22.55 -2.97
C ALA A 21 20.11 22.42 -1.47
N ILE A 22 19.64 21.21 -1.07
CA ILE A 22 19.47 20.84 0.33
C ILE A 22 20.76 21.20 1.08
N ASP A 23 20.66 22.10 2.03
CA ASP A 23 21.81 22.58 2.82
C ASP A 23 22.21 21.48 3.82
N PHE A 24 23.05 20.56 3.38
CA PHE A 24 23.52 19.42 4.19
C PHE A 24 24.16 19.85 5.52
N GLN A 25 24.78 21.03 5.56
CA GLN A 25 25.42 21.54 6.75
C GLN A 25 24.37 21.96 7.80
N LEU A 26 23.26 22.51 7.38
CA LEU A 26 22.14 22.88 8.24
C LEU A 26 21.43 21.63 8.80
N ILE A 27 21.24 20.61 7.95
CA ILE A 27 20.68 19.32 8.36
C ILE A 27 21.59 18.66 9.39
N TYR A 28 22.91 18.60 9.13
CA TYR A 28 23.89 18.02 10.04
C TYR A 28 23.92 18.72 11.40
N THR A 29 23.89 20.06 11.41
CA THR A 29 23.87 20.85 12.63
C THR A 29 22.59 20.61 13.44
N ASN A 30 21.44 20.58 12.78
CA ASN A 30 20.15 20.30 13.44
C ASN A 30 20.11 18.88 14.00
N LEU A 31 20.70 17.91 13.31
CA LEU A 31 20.78 16.51 13.75
C LEU A 31 21.63 16.36 15.00
N ILE A 32 22.82 17.00 15.05
CA ILE A 32 23.70 17.01 16.23
C ILE A 32 23.05 17.71 17.41
N LEU A 33 22.43 18.86 17.20
CA LEU A 33 21.78 19.60 18.28
C LEU A 33 20.58 18.87 18.89
N ASN A 34 19.89 18.06 18.08
CA ASN A 34 18.66 17.39 18.48
C ASN A 34 18.76 15.87 18.59
N TRP A 35 19.98 15.30 18.59
CA TRP A 35 20.22 13.84 18.59
C TRP A 35 19.45 13.08 19.68
N LYS A 36 19.19 13.73 20.84
CA LYS A 36 18.44 13.13 21.96
C LYS A 36 17.03 12.73 21.57
N TRP A 37 16.37 13.53 20.70
CA TRP A 37 15.02 13.24 20.21
C TRP A 37 15.01 12.07 19.23
N PHE A 38 16.09 11.94 18.42
CA PHE A 38 16.25 10.78 17.53
C PHE A 38 16.43 9.50 18.34
N VAL A 39 17.27 9.51 19.37
CA VAL A 39 17.45 8.35 20.24
C VAL A 39 16.16 7.98 20.97
N LEU A 40 15.46 8.96 21.52
CA LEU A 40 14.19 8.72 22.22
C LEU A 40 13.14 8.13 21.27
N SER A 41 12.97 8.73 20.09
CA SER A 41 12.05 8.25 19.06
C SER A 41 12.40 6.82 18.62
N LEU A 42 13.69 6.54 18.42
CA LEU A 42 14.18 5.23 18.03
C LEU A 42 13.85 4.16 19.09
N ILE A 43 14.10 4.46 20.38
CA ILE A 43 13.78 3.56 21.50
C ILE A 43 12.27 3.29 21.54
N VAL A 44 11.44 4.32 21.38
CA VAL A 44 9.98 4.18 21.40
C VAL A 44 9.50 3.36 20.21
N CYS A 45 9.95 3.67 19.00
CA CYS A 45 9.52 2.95 17.78
C CYS A 45 9.99 1.49 17.78
N LEU A 46 11.23 1.21 18.16
CA LEU A 46 11.75 -0.15 18.28
C LEU A 46 11.05 -0.91 19.41
N GLY A 47 10.77 -0.25 20.54
CA GLY A 47 9.98 -0.81 21.64
C GLY A 47 8.56 -1.19 21.21
N LEU A 48 7.88 -0.34 20.48
CA LEU A 48 6.56 -0.62 19.92
C LEU A 48 6.61 -1.73 18.87
N GLY A 49 7.64 -1.75 18.02
CA GLY A 49 7.87 -2.82 17.05
C GLY A 49 8.10 -4.17 17.74
N TYR A 50 8.89 -4.19 18.80
CA TYR A 50 9.11 -5.40 19.62
C TYR A 50 7.83 -5.85 20.32
N LEU A 51 7.07 -4.95 20.93
CA LEU A 51 5.76 -5.25 21.53
C LEU A 51 4.80 -5.83 20.49
N TYR A 52 4.69 -5.22 19.33
CA TYR A 52 3.88 -5.75 18.23
C TYR A 52 4.28 -7.19 17.87
N LEU A 53 5.59 -7.47 17.71
CA LEU A 53 6.09 -8.82 17.42
C LEU A 53 5.79 -9.82 18.54
N ARG A 54 5.70 -9.34 19.79
CA ARG A 54 5.38 -10.17 20.94
C ARG A 54 3.90 -10.58 21.00
N TYR A 55 3.00 -9.68 20.51
CA TYR A 55 1.54 -9.94 20.52
C TYR A 55 1.03 -10.56 19.22
N ALA A 56 1.67 -10.28 18.07
CA ALA A 56 1.22 -10.78 16.78
C ALA A 56 1.29 -12.31 16.71
N THR A 57 0.22 -12.95 16.21
CA THR A 57 0.16 -14.39 15.98
C THR A 57 1.08 -14.77 14.81
N PRO A 58 1.93 -15.81 14.94
CA PRO A 58 2.75 -16.28 13.84
C PRO A 58 1.87 -16.98 12.79
N ALA A 59 2.13 -16.72 11.53
CA ALA A 59 1.59 -17.49 10.43
C ALA A 59 2.72 -18.25 9.74
N TYR A 60 2.49 -19.53 9.55
CA TYR A 60 3.41 -20.47 8.93
C TYR A 60 2.87 -20.89 7.57
N GLN A 61 3.74 -21.08 6.63
CA GLN A 61 3.40 -21.47 5.27
C GLN A 61 3.77 -22.93 5.04
N ALA A 62 2.82 -23.68 4.52
CA ALA A 62 3.02 -25.03 3.99
C ALA A 62 2.66 -25.06 2.51
N SER A 63 3.35 -25.89 1.73
CA SER A 63 2.99 -26.11 0.33
C SER A 63 3.05 -27.57 -0.06
N THR A 64 2.33 -27.90 -1.14
CA THR A 64 2.35 -29.19 -1.80
C THR A 64 2.18 -29.02 -3.29
N LYS A 65 2.73 -29.95 -4.08
CA LYS A 65 2.54 -29.96 -5.54
C LYS A 65 1.82 -31.22 -5.97
N VAL A 66 0.83 -31.04 -6.79
CA VAL A 66 -0.08 -32.07 -7.24
C VAL A 66 -0.12 -32.11 -8.75
N LEU A 67 0.15 -33.27 -9.33
CA LEU A 67 -0.10 -33.52 -10.76
C LEU A 67 -1.58 -33.85 -10.93
N ILE A 68 -2.27 -33.05 -11.70
CA ILE A 68 -3.65 -33.30 -12.10
C ILE A 68 -3.62 -34.09 -13.39
N LYS A 69 -4.14 -35.30 -13.34
CA LYS A 69 -4.25 -36.16 -14.49
C LYS A 69 -5.42 -35.69 -15.34
N ASP A 70 -5.18 -35.51 -16.63
CA ASP A 70 -6.23 -35.22 -17.60
C ASP A 70 -6.92 -36.52 -18.00
N ASP A 71 -8.23 -36.61 -17.84
CA ASP A 71 -9.00 -37.82 -18.21
C ASP A 71 -9.09 -38.03 -19.74
N ASP A 72 -8.75 -37.00 -20.54
CA ASP A 72 -8.75 -37.08 -22.01
C ASP A 72 -7.56 -37.83 -22.59
N ASP A 73 -6.44 -37.98 -21.89
CA ASP A 73 -5.27 -38.69 -22.39
C ASP A 73 -5.51 -40.21 -22.56
N SER A 74 -6.44 -40.80 -21.83
CA SER A 74 -6.80 -42.22 -21.98
C SER A 74 -7.65 -42.50 -23.19
N LYS A 75 -8.47 -41.51 -23.64
CA LYS A 75 -9.30 -41.63 -24.85
C LYS A 75 -8.50 -41.38 -26.14
N ARG A 76 -7.42 -40.59 -26.08
CA ARG A 76 -6.55 -40.33 -27.26
C ARG A 76 -5.69 -41.52 -27.66
N ARG A 77 -5.41 -42.46 -26.79
CA ARG A 77 -4.59 -43.65 -27.09
C ARG A 77 -5.34 -44.79 -27.80
N GLY A 78 -6.68 -44.74 -27.83
CA GLY A 78 -7.50 -45.81 -28.43
C GLY A 78 -8.05 -45.58 -29.83
N SER A 79 -7.91 -44.39 -30.41
CA SER A 79 -8.51 -44.04 -31.70
C SER A 79 -7.48 -43.79 -32.78
N LEU A 80 -7.40 -44.70 -33.73
CA LEU A 80 -6.55 -44.63 -34.93
C LEU A 80 -6.94 -43.50 -35.94
N GLY A 81 -7.76 -42.55 -35.56
CA GLY A 81 -8.29 -41.48 -36.44
C GLY A 81 -7.74 -40.07 -36.19
N SER A 82 -6.79 -39.85 -35.28
CA SER A 82 -6.44 -38.53 -34.77
C SER A 82 -5.33 -37.76 -35.51
N SER A 83 -4.89 -38.18 -36.69
CA SER A 83 -3.78 -37.49 -37.39
C SER A 83 -4.12 -36.09 -37.92
N MET A 84 -5.40 -35.74 -38.12
CA MET A 84 -5.81 -34.40 -38.57
C MET A 84 -5.98 -33.41 -37.41
N ILE A 85 -6.38 -33.86 -36.21
CA ILE A 85 -6.55 -32.99 -35.03
C ILE A 85 -5.19 -32.63 -34.43
N GLN A 86 -4.19 -33.52 -34.52
CA GLN A 86 -2.84 -33.25 -34.04
C GLN A 86 -2.12 -32.15 -34.85
N SER A 87 -2.49 -31.96 -36.10
CA SER A 87 -1.97 -30.88 -36.95
C SER A 87 -2.53 -29.50 -36.56
N ALA A 88 -3.76 -29.44 -36.07
CA ALA A 88 -4.38 -28.19 -35.58
C ALA A 88 -3.88 -27.79 -34.19
N ALA A 89 -3.58 -28.76 -33.32
CA ALA A 89 -2.99 -28.52 -32.00
C ALA A 89 -1.54 -28.00 -32.08
N ASN A 90 -0.77 -28.45 -33.08
CA ASN A 90 0.59 -27.95 -33.35
C ASN A 90 0.65 -26.54 -33.96
N LEU A 91 -0.48 -25.97 -34.37
CA LEU A 91 -0.56 -24.58 -34.85
C LEU A 91 -0.80 -23.53 -33.74
N GLY A 92 -0.75 -23.91 -32.48
CA GLY A 92 -0.69 -22.98 -31.36
C GLY A 92 -1.98 -22.18 -31.02
N PHE A 93 -3.12 -22.57 -31.63
CA PHE A 93 -4.39 -21.86 -31.43
C PHE A 93 -5.32 -22.45 -30.37
N MET A 94 -4.97 -23.58 -29.74
CA MET A 94 -5.72 -24.12 -28.62
C MET A 94 -4.76 -24.30 -27.42
N SER A 95 -4.76 -23.36 -26.50
CA SER A 95 -4.08 -23.54 -25.22
C SER A 95 -4.82 -24.60 -24.41
N ASN A 96 -4.15 -25.68 -24.06
CA ASN A 96 -4.64 -26.75 -23.17
C ASN A 96 -4.84 -26.28 -21.72
N SER A 97 -4.95 -24.97 -21.46
CA SER A 97 -5.07 -24.41 -20.11
C SER A 97 -6.44 -24.59 -19.46
N ASN A 98 -7.50 -24.76 -20.26
CA ASN A 98 -8.87 -24.78 -19.73
C ASN A 98 -9.18 -25.95 -18.79
N GLY A 99 -8.45 -27.06 -18.90
CA GLY A 99 -8.66 -28.23 -18.04
C GLY A 99 -8.11 -28.02 -16.62
N ILE A 100 -6.88 -27.50 -16.51
CA ILE A 100 -6.25 -27.30 -15.20
C ILE A 100 -6.84 -26.11 -14.47
N ASP A 101 -7.26 -25.04 -15.16
CA ASP A 101 -7.88 -23.86 -14.55
C ASP A 101 -9.17 -24.25 -13.81
N ASN A 102 -9.99 -25.13 -14.39
CA ASN A 102 -11.16 -25.67 -13.73
C ASN A 102 -10.82 -26.48 -12.47
N GLU A 103 -9.76 -27.27 -12.51
CA GLU A 103 -9.34 -28.06 -11.35
C GLU A 103 -8.75 -27.19 -10.24
N ILE A 104 -8.08 -26.09 -10.59
CA ILE A 104 -7.62 -25.09 -9.64
C ILE A 104 -8.81 -24.43 -8.92
N GLU A 105 -9.86 -24.10 -9.65
CA GLU A 105 -11.10 -23.57 -9.08
C GLU A 105 -11.78 -24.59 -8.15
N ILE A 106 -11.84 -25.87 -8.55
CA ILE A 106 -12.37 -26.95 -7.70
C ILE A 106 -11.56 -27.10 -6.42
N LEU A 107 -10.22 -27.12 -6.52
CA LEU A 107 -9.32 -27.25 -5.37
C LEU A 107 -9.43 -26.01 -4.44
N SER A 108 -9.83 -24.87 -4.96
CA SER A 108 -10.06 -23.63 -4.22
C SER A 108 -11.51 -23.52 -3.73
N ALA A 109 -12.38 -24.45 -4.10
CA ALA A 109 -13.82 -24.36 -3.81
C ALA A 109 -14.11 -24.44 -2.31
N HIS A 110 -15.10 -23.69 -1.89
CA HIS A 110 -15.53 -23.65 -0.51
C HIS A 110 -16.06 -24.99 0.00
N ASP A 111 -16.79 -25.71 -0.84
CA ASP A 111 -17.41 -26.99 -0.49
C ASP A 111 -16.34 -28.07 -0.22
N LEU A 112 -15.27 -28.09 -1.04
CA LEU A 112 -14.15 -29.00 -0.81
C LEU A 112 -13.43 -28.67 0.50
N ALA A 113 -13.23 -27.38 0.78
CA ALA A 113 -12.65 -26.92 2.04
C ALA A 113 -13.53 -27.30 3.25
N GLN A 114 -14.85 -27.21 3.11
CA GLN A 114 -15.82 -27.59 4.16
C GLN A 114 -15.75 -29.07 4.49
N LEU A 115 -15.63 -29.94 3.48
CA LEU A 115 -15.45 -31.37 3.68
C LEU A 115 -14.13 -31.68 4.37
N ALA A 116 -13.03 -31.03 3.96
CA ALA A 116 -11.73 -31.21 4.60
C ALA A 116 -11.74 -30.74 6.07
N VAL A 117 -12.35 -29.57 6.34
CA VAL A 117 -12.56 -29.05 7.71
C VAL A 117 -13.37 -30.02 8.56
N HIS A 118 -14.42 -30.61 7.99
CA HIS A 118 -15.28 -31.55 8.67
C HIS A 118 -14.53 -32.86 9.01
N ASP A 119 -13.80 -33.43 8.05
CA ASP A 119 -13.03 -34.67 8.23
C ASP A 119 -11.95 -34.51 9.29
N MET A 120 -11.32 -33.33 9.36
CA MET A 120 -10.28 -33.03 10.36
C MET A 120 -10.82 -32.53 11.69
N LYS A 121 -12.11 -32.21 11.78
CA LYS A 121 -12.74 -31.57 12.94
C LYS A 121 -12.10 -30.23 13.35
N ILE A 122 -11.47 -29.50 12.43
CA ILE A 122 -10.81 -28.21 12.68
C ILE A 122 -11.79 -27.03 12.74
N TYR A 123 -13.08 -27.30 12.79
CA TYR A 123 -14.10 -26.36 13.19
C TYR A 123 -14.08 -26.06 14.70
N VAL A 124 -13.28 -26.81 15.48
CA VAL A 124 -12.96 -26.51 16.88
C VAL A 124 -11.50 -26.12 16.97
N ASN A 125 -11.21 -24.90 17.37
CA ASN A 125 -9.87 -24.37 17.60
C ASN A 125 -9.59 -24.34 19.09
N TYR A 126 -8.43 -24.89 19.52
CA TYR A 126 -8.00 -24.93 20.90
C TYR A 126 -6.84 -23.98 21.14
N TYR A 127 -6.83 -23.31 22.29
CA TYR A 127 -5.79 -22.36 22.67
C TYR A 127 -5.44 -22.54 24.15
N HIS A 128 -4.15 -22.54 24.49
CA HIS A 128 -3.71 -22.43 25.88
C HIS A 128 -3.71 -20.95 26.30
N LYS A 129 -4.30 -20.67 27.46
CA LYS A 129 -4.28 -19.31 28.02
C LYS A 129 -2.85 -18.96 28.44
N SER A 130 -2.30 -17.88 27.88
CA SER A 130 -0.97 -17.38 28.22
C SER A 130 -1.02 -15.86 28.52
N ALA A 131 0.03 -15.35 29.20
CA ALA A 131 0.10 -13.96 29.62
C ALA A 131 0.13 -12.95 28.46
N PHE A 132 0.65 -13.34 27.28
CA PHE A 132 0.84 -12.43 26.14
C PHE A 132 -0.02 -12.77 24.93
N LYS A 133 -0.11 -14.03 24.59
CA LYS A 133 -0.96 -14.54 23.51
C LYS A 133 -1.31 -15.98 23.77
N ASP A 134 -2.50 -16.37 23.34
CA ASP A 134 -2.96 -17.73 23.46
C ASP A 134 -2.44 -18.56 22.25
N PRO A 135 -1.48 -19.48 22.41
CA PRO A 135 -0.99 -20.30 21.30
C PRO A 135 -2.07 -21.30 20.88
N LEU A 136 -2.21 -21.48 19.56
CA LEU A 136 -3.09 -22.51 19.00
C LEU A 136 -2.51 -23.89 19.27
N VAL A 137 -3.33 -24.78 19.80
CA VAL A 137 -3.02 -26.18 20.07
C VAL A 137 -3.69 -27.06 19.02
N TYR A 138 -2.95 -27.98 18.42
CA TYR A 138 -3.48 -28.90 17.43
C TYR A 138 -2.99 -30.33 17.71
N LYS A 139 -3.91 -31.27 17.88
CA LYS A 139 -3.69 -32.69 18.27
C LYS A 139 -3.06 -32.94 19.66
N GLU A 140 -2.65 -31.87 20.33
CA GLU A 140 -2.06 -31.94 21.69
C GLU A 140 -3.04 -31.47 22.76
N GLN A 141 -4.30 -31.19 22.40
CA GLN A 141 -5.34 -30.75 23.33
C GLN A 141 -5.64 -31.88 24.37
N GLU A 142 -5.78 -31.48 25.61
CA GLU A 142 -6.04 -32.34 26.74
C GLU A 142 -7.51 -32.78 26.82
N VAL A 143 -8.39 -31.89 26.33
CA VAL A 143 -9.84 -32.12 26.24
C VAL A 143 -10.32 -31.83 24.85
N SER A 144 -10.92 -32.81 24.19
CA SER A 144 -11.61 -32.63 22.92
C SER A 144 -13.07 -32.27 23.16
N VAL A 145 -13.56 -31.27 22.45
CA VAL A 145 -14.94 -30.80 22.47
C VAL A 145 -15.59 -31.05 21.13
N ASP A 146 -16.81 -31.59 21.13
CA ASP A 146 -17.58 -31.81 19.92
C ASP A 146 -19.01 -31.28 20.11
N LEU A 147 -19.61 -30.76 19.07
CA LEU A 147 -21.00 -30.33 19.04
C LEU A 147 -21.79 -31.29 18.14
N ASP A 148 -22.99 -31.63 18.52
CA ASP A 148 -23.84 -32.51 17.72
C ASP A 148 -24.06 -31.98 16.30
N LEU A 149 -23.95 -32.86 15.30
CA LEU A 149 -23.96 -32.54 13.86
C LEU A 149 -25.12 -31.67 13.38
N PRO A 150 -26.40 -31.92 13.81
CA PRO A 150 -27.51 -31.10 13.35
C PRO A 150 -27.42 -29.62 13.77
N HIS A 151 -26.88 -29.34 14.96
CA HIS A 151 -26.70 -27.98 15.46
C HIS A 151 -25.40 -27.36 14.94
N LEU A 152 -24.34 -28.15 14.76
CA LEU A 152 -23.09 -27.68 14.17
C LEU A 152 -23.27 -27.09 12.78
N LYS A 153 -24.11 -27.71 11.92
CA LYS A 153 -24.44 -27.20 10.59
C LYS A 153 -25.24 -25.91 10.60
N LYS A 154 -26.01 -25.65 11.66
CA LYS A 154 -26.84 -24.45 11.82
C LYS A 154 -26.17 -23.33 12.61
N LEU A 155 -24.95 -23.57 13.07
CA LEU A 155 -24.23 -22.61 13.90
C LEU A 155 -23.81 -21.39 13.06
N ASN A 156 -24.35 -20.20 13.39
CA ASN A 156 -24.05 -18.94 12.70
C ASN A 156 -23.20 -17.96 13.51
N ALA A 157 -22.86 -18.33 14.77
CA ALA A 157 -21.96 -17.57 15.63
C ALA A 157 -21.03 -18.50 16.39
N PRO A 158 -19.79 -18.08 16.73
CA PRO A 158 -18.84 -18.94 17.44
C PRO A 158 -19.29 -19.21 18.87
N ILE A 159 -19.14 -20.45 19.33
CA ILE A 159 -19.23 -20.84 20.74
C ILE A 159 -17.83 -20.76 21.34
N LYS A 160 -17.63 -19.96 22.38
CA LYS A 160 -16.36 -19.84 23.10
C LYS A 160 -16.44 -20.55 24.43
N LEU A 161 -15.50 -21.41 24.69
CA LEU A 161 -15.42 -22.24 25.89
C LEU A 161 -14.09 -21.99 26.60
N SER A 162 -14.12 -22.03 27.91
CA SER A 162 -12.94 -22.04 28.79
C SER A 162 -13.06 -23.26 29.72
N ILE A 163 -12.10 -24.15 29.68
CA ILE A 163 -12.05 -25.37 30.44
C ILE A 163 -10.85 -25.22 31.37
N GLU A 164 -11.11 -25.24 32.66
CA GLU A 164 -10.12 -25.13 33.74
C GLU A 164 -10.19 -26.38 34.62
N LYS A 165 -9.05 -26.89 34.99
CA LYS A 165 -8.97 -28.04 35.91
C LYS A 165 -8.57 -27.56 37.29
N GLU A 166 -9.36 -27.90 38.31
CA GLU A 166 -9.07 -27.69 39.71
C GLU A 166 -9.13 -29.02 40.46
N GLY A 167 -7.97 -29.55 40.80
CA GLY A 167 -7.83 -30.85 41.43
C GLY A 167 -8.36 -31.98 40.52
N THR A 168 -9.49 -32.61 40.94
CA THR A 168 -10.15 -33.69 40.16
C THR A 168 -11.30 -33.18 39.28
N LYS A 169 -11.69 -31.91 39.45
CA LYS A 169 -12.87 -31.33 38.77
C LYS A 169 -12.49 -30.50 37.56
N TYR A 170 -13.41 -30.43 36.61
CA TYR A 170 -13.29 -29.62 35.41
C TYR A 170 -14.37 -28.55 35.45
N HIS A 171 -13.94 -27.27 35.49
CA HIS A 171 -14.81 -26.11 35.42
C HIS A 171 -14.92 -25.65 33.96
N VAL A 172 -16.12 -25.71 33.43
CA VAL A 172 -16.39 -25.30 32.04
C VAL A 172 -17.28 -24.05 32.04
N LYS A 173 -16.74 -22.97 31.50
CA LYS A 173 -17.49 -21.74 31.22
C LYS A 173 -17.63 -21.60 29.71
N GLY A 174 -18.82 -21.24 29.26
CA GLY A 174 -19.06 -21.06 27.82
C GLY A 174 -19.94 -19.87 27.54
N THR A 175 -19.66 -19.22 26.40
CA THR A 175 -20.50 -18.14 25.86
C THR A 175 -20.92 -18.50 24.45
N TYR A 176 -22.19 -18.29 24.13
CA TYR A 176 -22.76 -18.53 22.81
C TYR A 176 -23.87 -17.50 22.51
N HIS A 177 -24.13 -17.29 21.23
CA HIS A 177 -25.23 -16.44 20.77
C HIS A 177 -26.34 -17.28 20.19
N LEU A 178 -27.60 -16.89 20.46
CA LEU A 178 -28.75 -17.57 19.88
C LEU A 178 -28.97 -17.13 18.44
N PRO A 179 -29.18 -18.07 17.50
CA PRO A 179 -29.52 -17.71 16.13
C PRO A 179 -30.94 -17.13 16.07
N ILE A 180 -31.07 -16.00 15.39
CA ILE A 180 -32.39 -15.39 15.05
C ILE A 180 -32.87 -15.99 13.72
N ASP A 181 -31.99 -16.01 12.73
CA ASP A 181 -32.18 -16.64 11.42
C ASP A 181 -30.88 -17.27 10.91
N ALA A 182 -30.82 -17.71 9.66
CA ALA A 182 -29.63 -18.36 9.07
C ALA A 182 -28.41 -17.44 9.02
N PHE A 183 -28.57 -16.12 9.07
CA PHE A 183 -27.50 -15.13 8.86
C PHE A 183 -27.31 -14.17 10.04
N SER A 184 -28.21 -14.17 11.00
CA SER A 184 -28.21 -13.27 12.14
C SER A 184 -28.33 -14.01 13.49
N PHE A 185 -27.77 -13.39 14.53
CA PHE A 185 -27.81 -13.91 15.90
C PHE A 185 -28.04 -12.77 16.89
N GLU A 186 -28.51 -13.12 18.09
CA GLU A 186 -28.73 -12.17 19.18
C GLU A 186 -27.41 -11.50 19.58
N LYS A 187 -27.47 -10.18 19.82
CA LYS A 187 -26.28 -9.40 20.24
C LYS A 187 -25.83 -9.76 21.66
N GLU A 188 -26.77 -10.12 22.52
CA GLU A 188 -26.44 -10.56 23.87
C GLU A 188 -25.98 -12.01 23.86
N ALA A 189 -24.83 -12.25 24.49
CA ALA A 189 -24.32 -13.61 24.63
C ALA A 189 -25.01 -14.31 25.80
N SER A 190 -25.44 -15.54 25.58
CA SER A 190 -25.85 -16.43 26.64
C SER A 190 -24.63 -17.08 27.25
N GLU A 191 -24.56 -17.12 28.57
CA GLU A 191 -23.45 -17.72 29.31
C GLU A 191 -23.92 -18.96 30.06
N PHE A 192 -23.04 -19.91 30.22
CA PHE A 192 -23.21 -21.04 31.11
C PHE A 192 -21.93 -21.37 31.86
N GLU A 193 -22.06 -21.91 33.06
CA GLU A 193 -21.00 -22.43 33.87
C GLU A 193 -21.41 -23.79 34.43
N LYS A 194 -20.54 -24.78 34.30
CA LYS A 194 -20.78 -26.13 34.82
C LYS A 194 -19.48 -26.82 35.27
N THR A 195 -19.57 -27.53 36.38
CA THR A 195 -18.47 -28.30 36.93
C THR A 195 -18.74 -29.79 36.76
N PHE A 196 -17.72 -30.54 36.34
CA PHE A 196 -17.74 -31.98 36.20
C PHE A 196 -16.71 -32.62 37.11
N ASP A 197 -17.09 -33.71 37.75
CA ASP A 197 -16.14 -34.49 38.57
C ASP A 197 -15.20 -35.35 37.72
N ARG A 198 -15.63 -35.71 36.52
CA ARG A 198 -14.84 -36.50 35.56
C ARG A 198 -15.31 -36.32 34.13
N LEU A 199 -14.42 -36.58 33.17
CA LEU A 199 -14.73 -36.69 31.74
C LEU A 199 -14.74 -38.16 31.31
N PRO A 200 -15.51 -38.59 30.28
CA PRO A 200 -16.32 -37.74 29.39
C PRO A 200 -17.60 -37.20 30.04
N ALA A 201 -18.03 -36.00 29.58
CA ALA A 201 -19.23 -35.35 30.10
C ALA A 201 -19.94 -34.56 28.96
N THR A 202 -21.23 -34.27 29.18
CA THR A 202 -22.04 -33.54 28.19
C THR A 202 -22.77 -32.37 28.82
N ILE A 203 -22.96 -31.30 28.02
CA ILE A 203 -23.78 -30.13 28.37
C ILE A 203 -24.79 -29.91 27.25
N SER A 204 -26.07 -29.91 27.59
CA SER A 204 -27.11 -29.49 26.66
C SER A 204 -27.31 -27.99 26.78
N THR A 205 -27.12 -27.27 25.66
CA THR A 205 -27.37 -25.83 25.51
C THR A 205 -28.49 -25.61 24.53
N ARG A 206 -28.94 -24.35 24.40
CA ARG A 206 -29.96 -24.01 23.38
C ARG A 206 -29.43 -24.11 21.94
N VAL A 207 -28.10 -24.12 21.75
CA VAL A 207 -27.42 -24.23 20.44
C VAL A 207 -26.86 -25.63 20.17
N GLY A 208 -27.24 -26.62 20.97
CA GLY A 208 -26.89 -28.04 20.81
C GLY A 208 -26.23 -28.66 22.02
N THR A 209 -25.90 -29.92 21.91
CA THR A 209 -25.26 -30.70 22.97
C THR A 209 -23.76 -30.73 22.75
N LEU A 210 -23.01 -30.16 23.70
CA LEU A 210 -21.55 -30.21 23.76
C LEU A 210 -21.08 -31.45 24.46
N THR A 211 -20.14 -32.19 23.85
CA THR A 211 -19.53 -33.38 24.41
C THR A 211 -18.03 -33.13 24.69
N PHE A 212 -17.61 -33.33 25.89
CA PHE A 212 -16.24 -33.16 26.35
C PHE A 212 -15.60 -34.53 26.55
N THR A 213 -14.51 -34.82 25.85
CA THR A 213 -13.82 -36.10 25.91
C THR A 213 -12.36 -35.88 26.30
N PRO A 214 -11.83 -36.52 27.34
CA PRO A 214 -10.44 -36.37 27.74
C PRO A 214 -9.50 -37.00 26.71
N SER A 215 -8.33 -36.38 26.50
CA SER A 215 -7.26 -37.01 25.73
C SER A 215 -6.69 -38.19 26.50
N LYS A 216 -6.26 -39.24 25.76
CA LYS A 216 -5.57 -40.40 26.36
C LYS A 216 -4.09 -40.14 26.65
N ILE A 217 -3.52 -39.15 25.99
CA ILE A 217 -2.07 -38.87 25.99
C ILE A 217 -1.77 -37.61 26.80
N TYR A 218 -2.48 -36.52 26.51
CA TYR A 218 -2.27 -35.20 27.13
C TYR A 218 -3.24 -34.99 28.29
N LYS A 219 -2.74 -34.42 29.40
CA LYS A 219 -3.54 -34.14 30.59
C LYS A 219 -3.43 -32.67 30.95
N LEU A 220 -4.56 -32.05 31.18
CA LEU A 220 -4.62 -30.68 31.68
C LEU A 220 -4.04 -30.61 33.10
N GLU A 221 -3.08 -29.76 33.32
CA GLU A 221 -2.49 -29.51 34.63
C GLU A 221 -3.45 -28.70 35.52
N ASP A 222 -3.21 -28.76 36.84
CA ASP A 222 -4.05 -28.04 37.82
C ASP A 222 -3.86 -26.54 37.69
N GLY A 223 -4.98 -25.78 37.53
CA GLY A 223 -4.95 -24.34 37.28
C GLY A 223 -4.67 -23.93 35.83
N GLU A 224 -4.47 -24.87 34.93
CA GLU A 224 -4.31 -24.59 33.50
C GLU A 224 -5.67 -24.41 32.81
N VAL A 225 -5.74 -23.44 31.88
CA VAL A 225 -6.97 -23.08 31.17
C VAL A 225 -6.83 -23.39 29.69
N LEU A 226 -7.62 -24.31 29.19
CA LEU A 226 -7.79 -24.61 27.78
C LEU A 226 -9.01 -23.84 27.24
N LYS A 227 -8.79 -22.98 26.26
CA LYS A 227 -9.87 -22.31 25.54
C LYS A 227 -10.21 -23.11 24.28
N ALA A 228 -11.52 -23.30 24.01
CA ALA A 228 -11.98 -23.89 22.76
C ALA A 228 -12.99 -22.94 22.08
N VAL A 229 -12.82 -22.75 20.78
CA VAL A 229 -13.72 -21.95 19.95
C VAL A 229 -14.31 -22.86 18.89
N ILE A 230 -15.64 -23.05 18.93
CA ILE A 230 -16.37 -23.86 17.95
C ILE A 230 -17.02 -22.92 16.95
N VAL A 231 -16.82 -23.16 15.68
CA VAL A 231 -17.45 -22.45 14.56
C VAL A 231 -18.14 -23.47 13.66
N SER A 232 -19.06 -23.03 12.79
CA SER A 232 -19.58 -23.97 11.79
C SER A 232 -18.51 -24.39 10.80
N PRO A 233 -18.58 -25.60 10.23
CA PRO A 233 -17.65 -26.01 9.16
C PRO A 233 -17.62 -25.03 8.00
N GLU A 234 -18.74 -24.40 7.68
CA GLU A 234 -18.84 -23.35 6.67
C GLU A 234 -17.98 -22.10 7.02
N MET A 235 -18.10 -21.60 8.25
CA MET A 235 -17.31 -20.47 8.71
C MET A 235 -15.80 -20.79 8.74
N ALA A 236 -15.44 -21.98 9.17
CA ALA A 236 -14.07 -22.44 9.17
C ALA A 236 -13.54 -22.56 7.72
N ALA A 237 -14.32 -23.16 6.82
CA ALA A 237 -13.96 -23.29 5.40
C ALA A 237 -13.71 -21.94 4.74
N LYS A 238 -14.53 -20.90 5.03
CA LYS A 238 -14.29 -19.53 4.54
C LYS A 238 -12.93 -18.97 4.95
N GLN A 239 -12.46 -19.30 6.13
CA GLN A 239 -11.13 -18.92 6.60
C GLN A 239 -10.02 -19.67 5.86
N TYR A 240 -10.21 -20.98 5.66
CA TYR A 240 -9.21 -21.81 4.95
C TYR A 240 -9.13 -21.44 3.47
N THR A 241 -10.25 -21.25 2.78
CA THR A 241 -10.25 -20.79 1.37
C THR A 241 -9.57 -19.45 1.20
N LYS A 242 -9.73 -18.52 2.14
CA LYS A 242 -9.03 -17.23 2.10
C LYS A 242 -7.51 -17.35 2.26
N ASN A 243 -7.06 -18.34 3.06
CA ASN A 243 -5.65 -18.54 3.40
C ASN A 243 -4.97 -19.55 2.45
N LEU A 244 -5.73 -20.25 1.62
CA LEU A 244 -5.26 -21.18 0.59
C LEU A 244 -5.07 -20.44 -0.72
N THR A 245 -3.92 -20.61 -1.33
CA THR A 245 -3.63 -20.18 -2.70
C THR A 245 -3.34 -21.39 -3.54
N VAL A 246 -4.10 -21.59 -4.59
CA VAL A 246 -3.88 -22.65 -5.57
C VAL A 246 -3.44 -22.00 -6.87
N SER A 247 -2.33 -22.42 -7.43
CA SER A 247 -1.79 -21.84 -8.67
C SER A 247 -1.11 -22.88 -9.52
N GLN A 248 -1.11 -22.70 -10.82
CA GLN A 248 -0.37 -23.53 -11.75
C GLN A 248 1.14 -23.22 -11.66
N THR A 249 1.97 -24.25 -11.53
CA THR A 249 3.43 -24.07 -11.42
C THR A 249 4.03 -23.48 -12.71
N SER A 250 3.49 -23.84 -13.87
CA SER A 250 3.89 -23.33 -15.19
C SER A 250 2.74 -23.48 -16.18
N LYS A 251 2.56 -22.50 -17.10
CA LYS A 251 1.49 -22.50 -18.11
C LYS A 251 1.47 -23.73 -19.04
N THR A 252 2.51 -24.52 -19.03
CA THR A 252 2.66 -25.71 -19.89
C THR A 252 2.52 -27.03 -19.15
N THR A 253 2.31 -27.01 -17.83
CA THR A 253 2.24 -28.22 -17.01
C THR A 253 0.88 -28.34 -16.34
N THR A 254 0.44 -29.56 -16.07
CA THR A 254 -0.78 -29.87 -15.31
C THR A 254 -0.48 -30.03 -13.81
N ILE A 255 0.53 -29.29 -13.29
CA ILE A 255 0.93 -29.33 -11.91
C ILE A 255 0.36 -28.10 -11.19
N ALA A 256 -0.46 -28.32 -10.20
CA ALA A 256 -0.95 -27.31 -9.29
C ALA A 256 -0.09 -27.26 -8.02
N GLU A 257 0.27 -26.06 -7.61
CA GLU A 257 0.90 -25.78 -6.32
C GLU A 257 -0.15 -25.21 -5.37
N LEU A 258 -0.33 -25.87 -4.24
CA LEU A 258 -1.22 -25.45 -3.15
C LEU A 258 -0.36 -24.87 -2.04
N VAL A 259 -0.64 -23.64 -1.64
CA VAL A 259 0.07 -22.93 -0.58
C VAL A 259 -0.94 -22.50 0.48
N LEU A 260 -0.73 -22.92 1.72
CA LEU A 260 -1.59 -22.59 2.87
C LEU A 260 -0.81 -21.84 3.94
N ASN A 261 -1.41 -20.76 4.44
CA ASN A 261 -0.91 -20.05 5.61
C ASN A 261 -1.78 -20.39 6.83
N ASP A 262 -1.16 -20.89 7.90
CA ASP A 262 -1.85 -21.28 9.13
C ASP A 262 -1.04 -20.88 10.37
N GLU A 263 -1.68 -20.76 11.51
CA GLU A 263 -1.03 -20.47 12.79
C GLU A 263 -0.24 -21.68 13.34
N ASN A 264 -0.62 -22.90 12.94
CA ASN A 264 0.06 -24.14 13.34
C ASN A 264 0.58 -24.87 12.10
N PRO A 265 1.90 -25.15 12.02
CA PRO A 265 2.51 -25.78 10.84
C PRO A 265 1.99 -27.21 10.61
N GLN A 266 1.79 -28.01 11.67
CA GLN A 266 1.30 -29.38 11.53
C GLN A 266 -0.14 -29.42 11.02
N ARG A 267 -0.97 -28.48 11.49
CA ARG A 267 -2.35 -28.34 11.01
C ARG A 267 -2.40 -27.99 9.53
N ALA A 268 -1.50 -27.09 9.07
CA ALA A 268 -1.38 -26.76 7.66
C ALA A 268 -1.03 -27.97 6.78
N LEU A 269 -0.05 -28.77 7.21
CA LEU A 269 0.35 -29.99 6.50
C LEU A 269 -0.78 -31.01 6.42
N ASP A 270 -1.43 -31.25 7.54
CA ASP A 270 -2.54 -32.20 7.63
C ASP A 270 -3.75 -31.73 6.80
N TYR A 271 -4.02 -30.42 6.79
CA TYR A 271 -5.09 -29.85 5.97
C TYR A 271 -4.82 -30.05 4.46
N LEU A 272 -3.63 -29.70 3.98
CA LEU A 272 -3.28 -29.90 2.57
C LEU A 272 -3.39 -31.38 2.17
N ASN A 273 -2.94 -32.28 3.03
CA ASN A 273 -3.04 -33.72 2.79
C ASN A 273 -4.50 -34.20 2.78
N THR A 274 -5.32 -33.70 3.71
CA THR A 274 -6.73 -34.08 3.80
C THR A 274 -7.53 -33.49 2.65
N LEU A 275 -7.28 -32.23 2.27
CA LEU A 275 -7.91 -31.59 1.11
C LEU A 275 -7.70 -32.42 -0.16
N LEU A 276 -6.49 -32.91 -0.40
CA LEU A 276 -6.18 -33.74 -1.56
C LEU A 276 -6.84 -35.13 -1.47
N LYS A 277 -6.94 -35.72 -0.27
CA LYS A 277 -7.68 -36.97 -0.06
C LYS A 277 -9.17 -36.78 -0.36
N VAL A 278 -9.76 -35.69 0.15
CA VAL A 278 -11.19 -35.36 -0.11
C VAL A 278 -11.41 -35.12 -1.59
N TYR A 279 -10.54 -34.33 -2.24
CA TYR A 279 -10.59 -34.09 -3.68
C TYR A 279 -10.56 -35.40 -4.49
N ASN A 280 -9.63 -36.31 -4.20
CA ASN A 280 -9.55 -37.61 -4.88
C ASN A 280 -10.77 -38.49 -4.57
N ARG A 281 -11.24 -38.49 -3.33
CA ARG A 281 -12.45 -39.22 -2.95
C ARG A 281 -13.66 -38.73 -3.75
N GLN A 282 -13.89 -37.43 -3.79
CA GLN A 282 -15.02 -36.85 -4.54
C GLN A 282 -14.92 -37.14 -6.04
N ALA A 283 -13.74 -36.94 -6.64
CA ALA A 283 -13.52 -37.25 -8.06
C ALA A 283 -13.75 -38.75 -8.37
N ASN A 284 -13.40 -39.65 -7.46
CA ASN A 284 -13.66 -41.09 -7.62
C ASN A 284 -15.15 -41.41 -7.41
N GLU A 285 -15.82 -40.78 -6.44
CA GLU A 285 -17.28 -40.95 -6.23
C GLU A 285 -18.07 -40.52 -7.46
N ASP A 286 -17.73 -39.36 -8.05
CA ASP A 286 -18.36 -38.84 -9.26
C ASP A 286 -18.20 -39.81 -10.45
N LYS A 287 -16.98 -40.34 -10.67
CA LYS A 287 -16.71 -41.32 -11.71
C LYS A 287 -17.49 -42.62 -11.48
N ASN A 288 -17.53 -43.05 -10.24
CA ASN A 288 -18.23 -44.28 -9.90
C ASN A 288 -19.74 -44.14 -10.08
N GLU A 289 -20.32 -43.01 -9.81
CA GLU A 289 -21.75 -42.79 -10.05
C GLU A 289 -22.10 -42.86 -11.52
N ILE A 290 -21.31 -42.22 -12.40
CA ILE A 290 -21.50 -42.32 -13.86
C ILE A 290 -21.37 -43.79 -14.31
N ALA A 291 -20.33 -44.48 -13.87
CA ALA A 291 -20.07 -45.87 -14.22
C ALA A 291 -21.20 -46.79 -13.72
N TYR A 292 -21.70 -46.60 -12.53
CA TYR A 292 -22.82 -47.35 -11.97
C TYR A 292 -24.13 -47.13 -12.76
N ARG A 293 -24.43 -45.90 -13.14
CA ARG A 293 -25.58 -45.58 -13.98
C ARG A 293 -25.45 -46.19 -15.37
N THR A 294 -24.26 -46.18 -15.92
CA THR A 294 -23.96 -46.83 -17.22
C THR A 294 -24.15 -48.33 -17.11
N GLU A 295 -23.64 -48.98 -16.05
CA GLU A 295 -23.82 -50.41 -15.80
C GLU A 295 -25.32 -50.78 -15.68
N GLN A 296 -26.09 -50.05 -14.91
CA GLN A 296 -27.54 -50.29 -14.81
C GLN A 296 -28.25 -50.20 -16.14
N PHE A 297 -27.91 -49.19 -16.96
CA PHE A 297 -28.47 -49.04 -18.28
C PHE A 297 -28.13 -50.21 -19.19
N ILE A 298 -26.85 -50.61 -19.23
CA ILE A 298 -26.37 -51.71 -20.06
C ILE A 298 -27.02 -53.04 -19.59
N ASN A 299 -27.08 -53.31 -18.29
CA ASN A 299 -27.69 -54.51 -17.75
C ASN A 299 -29.18 -54.61 -18.09
N ASN A 300 -29.91 -53.52 -17.94
CA ASN A 300 -31.33 -53.44 -18.33
C ASN A 300 -31.52 -53.70 -19.85
N ARG A 301 -30.61 -53.19 -20.67
CA ARG A 301 -30.64 -53.35 -22.12
C ARG A 301 -30.25 -54.79 -22.52
N LEU A 302 -29.23 -55.36 -21.86
CA LEU A 302 -28.82 -56.78 -22.07
C LEU A 302 -29.99 -57.73 -21.77
N GLN A 303 -30.77 -57.48 -20.69
CA GLN A 303 -31.94 -58.31 -20.40
C GLN A 303 -32.99 -58.25 -21.52
N LYS A 304 -33.26 -57.03 -22.04
CA LYS A 304 -34.23 -56.86 -23.15
C LYS A 304 -33.75 -57.52 -24.41
N ILE A 305 -32.47 -57.33 -24.78
CA ILE A 305 -31.91 -57.92 -26.01
C ILE A 305 -31.83 -59.44 -25.89
N ASN A 306 -31.45 -59.97 -24.73
CA ASN A 306 -31.45 -61.41 -24.53
C ASN A 306 -32.85 -62.05 -24.71
N ALA A 307 -33.90 -61.43 -24.17
CA ALA A 307 -35.26 -61.89 -24.38
C ALA A 307 -35.68 -61.82 -25.86
N GLU A 308 -35.35 -60.71 -26.55
CA GLU A 308 -35.63 -60.52 -27.95
C GLU A 308 -34.85 -61.49 -28.85
N LEU A 309 -33.58 -61.78 -28.50
CA LEU A 309 -32.75 -62.74 -29.19
C LEU A 309 -33.30 -64.16 -29.04
N GLY A 310 -33.67 -64.56 -27.78
CA GLY A 310 -34.27 -65.84 -27.52
C GLY A 310 -35.61 -66.07 -28.30
N ASN A 311 -36.45 -64.98 -28.39
CA ASN A 311 -37.64 -65.01 -29.19
C ASN A 311 -37.33 -65.21 -30.70
N THR A 312 -36.32 -64.49 -31.20
CA THR A 312 -35.93 -64.60 -32.60
C THR A 312 -35.30 -65.95 -32.92
N GLU A 313 -34.48 -66.49 -32.02
CA GLU A 313 -33.94 -67.83 -32.12
C GLU A 313 -35.03 -68.91 -32.11
N GLY A 314 -35.99 -68.73 -31.20
CA GLY A 314 -37.17 -69.61 -31.15
C GLY A 314 -38.01 -69.56 -32.43
N GLN A 315 -38.16 -68.40 -33.07
CA GLN A 315 -38.80 -68.21 -34.35
C GLN A 315 -38.01 -68.91 -35.46
N LEU A 316 -36.68 -68.73 -35.45
CA LEU A 316 -35.78 -69.37 -36.43
C LEU A 316 -35.80 -70.84 -36.29
N GLU A 317 -35.74 -71.41 -35.10
CA GLU A 317 -35.83 -72.84 -34.84
C GLU A 317 -37.18 -73.39 -35.28
N SER A 318 -38.30 -72.77 -34.96
CA SER A 318 -39.67 -73.17 -35.36
C SER A 318 -39.87 -73.10 -36.82
N TYR A 319 -39.35 -72.09 -37.48
CA TYR A 319 -39.36 -72.00 -38.94
C TYR A 319 -38.55 -73.10 -39.65
N LYS A 320 -37.33 -73.36 -39.20
CA LYS A 320 -36.47 -74.44 -39.68
C LYS A 320 -37.12 -75.83 -39.53
N LYS A 321 -37.74 -76.10 -38.32
CA LYS A 321 -38.44 -77.31 -38.00
C LYS A 321 -39.68 -77.54 -38.93
N ARG A 322 -40.51 -76.51 -39.14
CA ARG A 322 -41.73 -76.56 -39.97
C ARG A 322 -41.41 -76.79 -41.44
N ASN A 323 -40.40 -76.19 -41.97
CA ASN A 323 -40.10 -76.18 -43.41
C ASN A 323 -39.07 -77.25 -43.86
N LYS A 324 -38.52 -78.15 -42.91
CA LYS A 324 -37.56 -79.19 -43.24
C LYS A 324 -36.36 -78.73 -44.11
N VAL A 325 -35.86 -77.50 -43.83
CA VAL A 325 -34.77 -76.88 -44.61
C VAL A 325 -33.43 -77.51 -44.25
N ILE A 326 -33.04 -78.49 -45.03
CA ILE A 326 -31.69 -79.05 -45.05
C ILE A 326 -30.90 -78.32 -46.13
N GLU A 327 -29.73 -77.74 -45.71
CA GLU A 327 -28.65 -77.12 -46.42
C GLU A 327 -28.76 -77.10 -47.98
N MET A 328 -28.94 -75.90 -48.57
CA MET A 328 -28.47 -75.58 -49.90
C MET A 328 -27.27 -74.67 -49.84
N LYS A 329 -26.09 -75.23 -49.66
CA LYS A 329 -24.81 -74.59 -50.02
C LYS A 329 -24.56 -75.04 -51.48
N LEU A 330 -24.45 -74.05 -52.35
CA LEU A 330 -23.46 -73.99 -53.50
C LEU A 330 -24.04 -73.16 -54.64
N ASN A 331 -23.50 -72.03 -54.91
CA ASN A 331 -23.35 -71.36 -56.26
C ASN A 331 -23.75 -69.85 -56.24
N ALA A 332 -23.33 -69.09 -55.26
CA ALA A 332 -23.43 -67.65 -55.39
C ALA A 332 -22.31 -66.89 -54.65
N THR A 333 -21.08 -67.41 -54.81
CA THR A 333 -19.98 -66.94 -53.92
C THR A 333 -19.58 -65.47 -54.10
N ALA A 334 -19.78 -64.80 -55.22
CA ALA A 334 -19.39 -63.40 -55.42
C ALA A 334 -20.54 -62.39 -55.08
N THR A 335 -21.78 -62.73 -55.37
CA THR A 335 -22.95 -61.89 -55.06
C THR A 335 -23.33 -62.00 -53.57
N ILE A 336 -23.08 -63.17 -52.99
CA ILE A 336 -23.21 -63.39 -51.54
C ILE A 336 -22.20 -62.58 -50.78
N ALA A 337 -20.91 -62.48 -51.18
CA ALA A 337 -19.87 -61.71 -50.48
C ALA A 337 -20.21 -60.18 -50.37
N ASN A 338 -20.76 -59.65 -51.51
CA ASN A 338 -21.21 -58.25 -51.50
C ASN A 338 -22.49 -58.08 -50.66
N SER A 339 -23.46 -59.00 -50.77
CA SER A 339 -24.70 -58.97 -49.96
C SER A 339 -24.37 -59.08 -48.46
N ASP A 340 -23.42 -59.89 -48.01
CA ASP A 340 -22.96 -60.04 -46.63
C ASP A 340 -22.28 -58.80 -46.17
N THR A 341 -21.42 -58.13 -47.01
CA THR A 341 -20.79 -56.87 -46.66
C THR A 341 -21.77 -55.74 -46.40
N TYR A 342 -22.80 -55.58 -47.23
CA TYR A 342 -23.83 -54.58 -47.03
C TYR A 342 -24.82 -54.97 -45.95
N ALA A 343 -25.07 -56.23 -45.68
CA ALA A 343 -25.84 -56.72 -44.58
C ALA A 343 -25.16 -56.38 -43.24
N GLN A 344 -23.84 -56.59 -43.15
CA GLN A 344 -23.06 -56.21 -41.99
C GLN A 344 -23.07 -54.72 -41.74
N LYS A 345 -22.83 -53.90 -42.77
CA LYS A 345 -22.96 -52.41 -42.63
C LYS A 345 -24.36 -51.97 -42.22
N LEU A 346 -25.40 -52.64 -42.70
CA LEU A 346 -26.79 -52.35 -42.29
C LEU A 346 -27.03 -52.69 -40.84
N GLN A 347 -26.44 -53.79 -40.35
CA GLN A 347 -26.47 -54.22 -38.97
C GLN A 347 -25.85 -53.16 -38.05
N ASP A 348 -24.66 -52.69 -38.40
CA ASP A 348 -23.95 -51.66 -37.65
C ASP A 348 -24.79 -50.36 -37.56
N ALA A 349 -25.36 -49.91 -38.69
CA ALA A 349 -26.21 -48.73 -38.74
C ALA A 349 -27.50 -48.89 -37.91
N ASN A 350 -28.12 -50.08 -37.95
CA ASN A 350 -29.30 -50.39 -37.12
C ASN A 350 -28.94 -50.34 -35.62
N THR A 351 -27.81 -50.87 -35.26
CA THR A 351 -27.29 -50.86 -33.86
C THR A 351 -27.14 -49.44 -33.34
N GLN A 352 -26.56 -48.56 -34.15
CA GLN A 352 -26.39 -47.14 -33.74
C GLN A 352 -27.75 -46.40 -33.62
N VAL A 353 -28.70 -46.64 -34.51
CA VAL A 353 -30.03 -46.04 -34.43
C VAL A 353 -30.76 -46.50 -33.17
N GLU A 354 -30.61 -47.79 -32.83
CA GLU A 354 -31.27 -48.36 -31.66
C GLU A 354 -30.68 -47.79 -30.35
N LEU A 355 -29.34 -47.65 -30.30
CA LEU A 355 -28.68 -47.03 -29.14
C LEU A 355 -29.12 -45.59 -28.94
N LEU A 356 -29.21 -44.81 -30.04
CA LEU A 356 -29.73 -43.42 -29.97
C LEU A 356 -31.18 -43.37 -29.50
N ASN A 357 -32.04 -44.33 -29.91
CA ASN A 357 -33.41 -44.43 -29.47
C ASN A 357 -33.50 -44.77 -27.97
N GLU A 358 -32.74 -45.75 -27.48
CA GLU A 358 -32.79 -46.15 -26.07
C GLU A 358 -32.26 -45.04 -25.17
N LEU A 359 -31.17 -44.38 -25.57
CA LEU A 359 -30.67 -43.25 -24.81
C LEU A 359 -31.64 -42.08 -24.82
N GLY A 360 -32.32 -41.84 -25.94
CA GLY A 360 -33.41 -40.85 -26.03
C GLY A 360 -34.59 -41.15 -25.12
N LYS A 361 -34.97 -42.44 -24.98
CA LYS A 361 -35.99 -42.89 -24.02
C LYS A 361 -35.54 -42.65 -22.58
N TYR A 362 -34.30 -43.03 -22.24
CA TYR A 362 -33.72 -42.78 -20.92
C TYR A 362 -33.80 -41.31 -20.50
N MET A 363 -33.43 -40.40 -21.43
CA MET A 363 -33.47 -38.96 -21.19
C MET A 363 -34.89 -38.37 -21.08
N ASN A 364 -35.92 -39.07 -21.55
CA ASN A 364 -37.30 -38.63 -21.48
C ASN A 364 -38.05 -39.18 -20.28
N GLU A 365 -37.46 -40.10 -19.54
CA GLU A 365 -38.03 -40.64 -18.29
C GLU A 365 -38.01 -39.56 -17.18
N PRO A 366 -39.14 -39.24 -16.56
CA PRO A 366 -39.19 -38.19 -15.52
C PRO A 366 -38.26 -38.46 -14.35
N GLY A 367 -37.99 -39.73 -13.99
CA GLY A 367 -37.11 -40.14 -12.90
C GLY A 367 -35.62 -39.87 -13.18
N ASN A 368 -35.26 -39.69 -14.43
CA ASN A 368 -33.86 -39.46 -14.86
C ASN A 368 -33.55 -37.98 -15.09
N LYS A 369 -34.50 -37.10 -14.85
CA LYS A 369 -34.29 -35.66 -15.02
C LYS A 369 -33.22 -35.16 -14.04
N TYR A 370 -32.19 -34.47 -14.55
CA TYR A 370 -31.02 -33.97 -13.84
C TYR A 370 -30.09 -35.03 -13.24
N GLN A 371 -30.27 -36.31 -13.62
CA GLN A 371 -29.36 -37.38 -13.27
C GLN A 371 -28.29 -37.54 -14.36
N PRO A 372 -27.10 -38.06 -14.01
CA PRO A 372 -26.10 -38.38 -15.03
C PRO A 372 -26.64 -39.30 -16.13
N ILE A 373 -26.36 -38.95 -17.39
CA ILE A 373 -26.73 -39.74 -18.56
C ILE A 373 -25.68 -40.84 -18.76
N PRO A 374 -26.02 -42.08 -19.01
CA PRO A 374 -25.07 -43.13 -19.30
C PRO A 374 -24.14 -42.72 -20.45
N SER A 375 -22.82 -42.69 -20.15
CA SER A 375 -21.76 -42.41 -21.13
C SER A 375 -21.06 -43.71 -21.54
N ASN A 376 -20.31 -43.66 -22.61
CA ASN A 376 -19.56 -44.83 -23.15
C ASN A 376 -20.43 -46.04 -23.53
N VAL A 377 -21.65 -45.82 -23.97
CA VAL A 377 -22.54 -46.86 -24.45
C VAL A 377 -22.29 -47.30 -25.89
N GLY A 378 -21.23 -46.83 -26.54
CA GLY A 378 -20.81 -47.20 -27.88
C GLY A 378 -21.43 -46.36 -29.00
N LEU A 379 -21.82 -45.12 -28.72
CA LEU A 379 -22.23 -44.18 -29.74
C LEU A 379 -21.05 -43.76 -30.58
N THR A 380 -21.26 -43.75 -31.91
CA THR A 380 -20.26 -43.25 -32.88
C THR A 380 -20.34 -41.74 -33.10
N ASP A 381 -21.42 -41.07 -32.64
CA ASP A 381 -21.57 -39.63 -32.73
C ASP A 381 -20.82 -38.91 -31.65
N GLU A 382 -19.68 -38.32 -32.03
CA GLU A 382 -18.76 -37.63 -31.10
C GLU A 382 -19.43 -36.39 -30.50
N SER A 383 -20.28 -35.69 -31.29
CA SER A 383 -20.97 -34.48 -30.81
C SER A 383 -21.96 -34.77 -29.69
N SER A 384 -22.75 -35.83 -29.81
CA SER A 384 -23.68 -36.27 -28.76
C SER A 384 -22.91 -36.74 -27.52
N THR A 385 -21.81 -37.47 -27.73
CA THR A 385 -20.98 -37.98 -26.61
C THR A 385 -20.35 -36.84 -25.80
N GLU A 386 -19.82 -35.82 -26.48
CA GLU A 386 -19.22 -34.66 -25.81
C GLU A 386 -20.25 -33.85 -25.01
N LEU A 387 -21.44 -33.62 -25.59
CA LEU A 387 -22.52 -32.92 -24.86
C LEU A 387 -23.02 -33.70 -23.65
N ILE A 388 -23.06 -35.05 -23.74
CA ILE A 388 -23.40 -35.94 -22.62
C ILE A 388 -22.36 -35.81 -21.50
N ASN A 389 -21.08 -35.76 -21.84
CA ASN A 389 -20.00 -35.61 -20.86
C ASN A 389 -20.10 -34.24 -20.15
N GLN A 390 -20.35 -33.16 -20.91
CA GLN A 390 -20.58 -31.82 -20.31
C GLN A 390 -21.82 -31.81 -19.43
N TYR A 391 -22.92 -32.43 -19.82
CA TYR A 391 -24.11 -32.56 -19.02
C TYR A 391 -23.84 -33.32 -17.73
N ASN A 392 -23.16 -34.44 -17.78
CA ASN A 392 -22.84 -35.27 -16.63
C ASN A 392 -22.01 -34.51 -15.61
N LYS A 393 -21.04 -33.72 -16.06
CA LYS A 393 -20.24 -32.86 -15.19
C LYS A 393 -21.16 -31.88 -14.42
N ILE A 394 -22.02 -31.16 -15.13
CA ILE A 394 -22.90 -30.16 -14.50
C ILE A 394 -23.98 -30.82 -13.62
N ALA A 395 -24.44 -32.04 -13.99
CA ALA A 395 -25.39 -32.79 -13.17
C ALA A 395 -24.79 -33.20 -11.84
N LEU A 396 -23.53 -33.62 -11.82
CA LEU A 396 -22.79 -33.94 -10.61
C LEU A 396 -22.55 -32.68 -9.76
N ASP A 397 -22.09 -31.58 -10.39
CA ASP A 397 -21.90 -30.30 -9.70
C ASP A 397 -23.22 -29.83 -9.02
N ARG A 398 -24.35 -29.96 -9.72
CA ARG A 398 -25.68 -29.64 -9.17
C ARG A 398 -26.07 -30.54 -8.02
N ASN A 399 -25.84 -31.85 -8.15
CA ASN A 399 -26.18 -32.83 -7.11
C ASN A 399 -25.32 -32.57 -5.84
N ASN A 400 -24.04 -32.27 -6.01
CA ASN A 400 -23.16 -31.90 -4.91
C ASN A 400 -23.63 -30.62 -4.21
N ALA A 401 -24.01 -29.62 -5.01
CA ALA A 401 -24.51 -28.36 -4.48
C ALA A 401 -25.86 -28.51 -3.74
N LEU A 402 -26.70 -29.46 -4.12
CA LEU A 402 -27.97 -29.78 -3.44
C LEU A 402 -27.81 -30.38 -2.05
N HIS A 403 -26.64 -30.92 -1.73
CA HIS A 403 -26.35 -31.35 -0.36
C HIS A 403 -26.16 -30.16 0.61
N ALA A 404 -25.82 -29.01 0.10
CA ALA A 404 -25.54 -27.80 0.89
C ALA A 404 -26.56 -26.68 0.71
N ALA A 405 -27.41 -26.72 -0.34
CA ALA A 405 -28.33 -25.64 -0.70
C ALA A 405 -29.70 -26.15 -1.20
N SER A 406 -30.71 -25.34 -1.09
CA SER A 406 -32.06 -25.61 -1.62
C SER A 406 -32.12 -25.45 -3.14
N GLU A 407 -33.03 -26.16 -3.79
CA GLU A 407 -33.24 -26.07 -5.26
C GLU A 407 -33.47 -24.64 -5.79
N THR A 408 -33.97 -23.73 -4.94
CA THR A 408 -34.20 -22.32 -5.28
C THR A 408 -32.99 -21.43 -5.02
N SER A 409 -31.86 -21.98 -4.58
CA SER A 409 -30.64 -21.23 -4.30
C SER A 409 -30.08 -20.53 -5.55
N PRO A 410 -29.55 -19.31 -5.42
CA PRO A 410 -28.86 -18.61 -6.51
C PRO A 410 -27.70 -19.39 -7.14
N THR A 411 -27.12 -20.34 -6.43
CA THR A 411 -26.04 -21.22 -6.93
C THR A 411 -26.58 -22.39 -7.74
N ILE A 412 -27.75 -22.94 -7.41
CA ILE A 412 -28.33 -24.11 -8.10
C ILE A 412 -29.16 -23.71 -9.32
N THR A 413 -29.84 -22.59 -9.27
CA THR A 413 -30.69 -22.12 -10.40
C THR A 413 -29.90 -22.00 -11.72
N PRO A 414 -28.68 -21.42 -11.76
CA PRO A 414 -27.89 -21.38 -13.00
C PRO A 414 -27.49 -22.77 -13.51
N LEU A 415 -27.11 -23.70 -12.62
CA LEU A 415 -26.73 -25.07 -12.98
C LEU A 415 -27.93 -25.82 -13.57
N THR A 416 -29.12 -25.66 -12.98
CA THR A 416 -30.35 -26.23 -13.49
C THR A 416 -30.68 -25.67 -14.87
N ALA A 417 -30.55 -24.37 -15.09
CA ALA A 417 -30.77 -23.74 -16.39
C ALA A 417 -29.77 -24.23 -17.44
N GLN A 418 -28.52 -24.44 -17.08
CA GLN A 418 -27.49 -25.02 -17.96
C GLN A 418 -27.82 -26.47 -18.31
N LEU A 419 -28.29 -27.28 -17.35
CA LEU A 419 -28.72 -28.66 -17.62
C LEU A 419 -29.92 -28.71 -18.56
N ASP A 420 -30.93 -27.84 -18.39
CA ASP A 420 -32.05 -27.76 -19.32
C ASP A 420 -31.62 -27.34 -20.72
N ALA A 421 -30.70 -26.37 -20.82
CA ALA A 421 -30.12 -25.97 -22.11
C ALA A 421 -29.31 -27.11 -22.77
N LEU A 422 -28.46 -27.80 -22.00
CA LEU A 422 -27.69 -28.96 -22.48
C LEU A 422 -28.62 -30.12 -22.83
N THR A 423 -29.65 -30.42 -22.03
CA THR A 423 -30.66 -31.44 -22.38
C THR A 423 -31.27 -31.15 -23.73
N THR A 424 -31.63 -29.90 -23.99
CA THR A 424 -32.19 -29.46 -25.25
C THR A 424 -31.18 -29.67 -26.42
N SER A 425 -29.94 -29.31 -26.15
CA SER A 425 -28.85 -29.45 -27.11
C SER A 425 -28.52 -30.92 -27.42
N ILE A 426 -28.44 -31.78 -26.39
CA ILE A 426 -28.24 -33.21 -26.51
C ILE A 426 -29.41 -33.82 -27.32
N LYS A 427 -30.67 -33.52 -26.95
CA LYS A 427 -31.84 -34.03 -27.69
C LYS A 427 -31.82 -33.61 -29.16
N ARG A 428 -31.34 -32.40 -29.47
CA ARG A 428 -31.19 -31.91 -30.86
C ARG A 428 -30.06 -32.66 -31.58
N ALA A 429 -28.87 -32.78 -30.96
CA ALA A 429 -27.72 -33.50 -31.53
C ALA A 429 -28.07 -34.96 -31.77
N MET A 430 -28.63 -35.65 -30.79
CA MET A 430 -29.08 -37.04 -30.93
C MET A 430 -30.15 -37.24 -32.03
N ARG A 431 -31.09 -36.30 -32.14
CA ARG A 431 -32.12 -36.33 -33.21
C ARG A 431 -31.45 -36.18 -34.58
N GLN A 432 -30.46 -35.30 -34.70
CA GLN A 432 -29.72 -35.04 -35.94
C GLN A 432 -28.84 -36.23 -36.29
N ALA A 433 -28.10 -36.80 -35.29
CA ALA A 433 -27.31 -38.01 -35.43
C ALA A 433 -28.20 -39.20 -35.87
N LYS A 434 -29.34 -39.36 -35.19
CA LYS A 434 -30.32 -40.39 -35.56
C LYS A 434 -30.83 -40.23 -37.00
N LEU A 435 -31.21 -39.01 -37.40
CA LEU A 435 -31.65 -38.73 -38.76
C LEU A 435 -30.55 -39.05 -39.79
N GLY A 436 -29.31 -38.63 -39.48
CA GLY A 436 -28.16 -38.97 -40.32
C GLY A 436 -27.94 -40.48 -40.46
N MET A 437 -28.01 -41.22 -39.34
CA MET A 437 -27.90 -42.68 -39.32
C MET A 437 -29.06 -43.38 -40.02
N GLU A 438 -30.30 -42.86 -39.86
CA GLU A 438 -31.47 -43.38 -40.59
C GLU A 438 -31.34 -43.19 -42.10
N ILE A 439 -30.83 -42.05 -42.57
CA ILE A 439 -30.55 -41.80 -43.98
C ILE A 439 -29.48 -42.78 -44.47
N GLN A 440 -28.36 -42.93 -43.73
CA GLN A 440 -27.31 -43.87 -44.05
C GLN A 440 -27.83 -45.32 -44.08
N ARG A 441 -28.58 -45.73 -43.05
CA ARG A 441 -29.23 -47.04 -42.97
C ARG A 441 -30.12 -47.30 -44.16
N ASN A 442 -30.98 -46.32 -44.54
CA ASN A 442 -31.89 -46.47 -45.65
C ASN A 442 -31.15 -46.57 -46.98
N SER A 443 -30.05 -45.84 -47.15
CA SER A 443 -29.20 -45.97 -48.35
C SER A 443 -28.58 -47.36 -48.45
N ILE A 444 -27.98 -47.83 -47.30
CA ILE A 444 -27.38 -49.19 -47.22
C ILE A 444 -28.47 -50.25 -47.38
N ALA A 445 -29.64 -50.10 -46.85
CA ALA A 445 -30.81 -51.00 -46.98
C ALA A 445 -31.22 -51.10 -48.41
N LYS A 446 -31.26 -49.97 -49.17
CA LYS A 446 -31.56 -49.99 -50.64
C LYS A 446 -30.51 -50.79 -51.39
N GLN A 447 -29.23 -50.62 -51.14
CA GLN A 447 -28.19 -51.38 -51.78
C GLN A 447 -28.20 -52.85 -51.39
N ALA A 448 -28.44 -53.18 -50.10
CA ALA A 448 -28.65 -54.55 -49.66
C ALA A 448 -29.84 -55.21 -50.32
N ALA A 449 -30.94 -54.45 -50.50
CA ALA A 449 -32.14 -54.96 -51.22
C ALA A 449 -31.89 -55.18 -52.70
N GLU A 450 -31.08 -54.31 -53.38
CA GLU A 450 -30.71 -54.49 -54.80
C GLU A 450 -29.87 -55.76 -54.97
N TYR A 451 -28.85 -55.99 -54.09
CA TYR A 451 -28.12 -57.27 -54.18
C TYR A 451 -28.95 -58.47 -53.80
N ALA A 452 -29.82 -58.35 -52.79
CA ALA A 452 -30.76 -59.44 -52.50
C ALA A 452 -31.79 -59.74 -53.60
N GLY A 453 -32.20 -58.67 -54.34
CA GLY A 453 -33.08 -58.79 -55.49
C GLY A 453 -32.44 -59.49 -56.71
N GLN A 454 -31.13 -59.30 -56.86
CA GLN A 454 -30.34 -60.06 -57.93
C GLN A 454 -30.19 -61.55 -57.59
N ILE A 455 -30.32 -61.98 -56.37
CA ILE A 455 -30.41 -63.36 -55.91
C ILE A 455 -31.79 -63.97 -56.16
N GLY A 456 -32.75 -63.15 -56.60
CA GLY A 456 -34.19 -63.32 -56.56
C GLY A 456 -34.84 -64.33 -57.53
N ASN A 457 -34.56 -65.61 -57.33
CA ASN A 457 -35.45 -66.71 -57.69
C ASN A 457 -35.46 -67.86 -56.68
N SER A 458 -35.10 -67.54 -55.44
CA SER A 458 -35.19 -68.48 -54.28
C SER A 458 -36.59 -68.52 -53.70
N PRO A 459 -37.06 -69.67 -53.31
CA PRO A 459 -38.41 -69.79 -52.72
C PRO A 459 -38.65 -68.86 -51.57
N GLU A 460 -39.94 -68.44 -51.34
CA GLU A 460 -40.36 -67.56 -50.25
C GLU A 460 -39.81 -67.98 -48.87
N GLN A 461 -39.50 -69.24 -48.71
CA GLN A 461 -38.86 -69.82 -47.51
C GLN A 461 -37.45 -69.29 -47.20
N GLU A 462 -36.66 -69.03 -48.28
CA GLU A 462 -35.25 -68.59 -48.14
C GLU A 462 -35.23 -67.07 -47.76
N ARG A 463 -36.17 -66.36 -48.37
CA ARG A 463 -36.37 -64.94 -48.00
C ARG A 463 -36.69 -64.74 -46.51
N VAL A 464 -37.66 -65.55 -45.98
CA VAL A 464 -38.05 -65.46 -44.56
C VAL A 464 -36.94 -65.93 -43.64
N LEU A 465 -36.22 -66.97 -44.01
CA LEU A 465 -35.08 -67.50 -43.26
C LEU A 465 -33.93 -66.47 -43.16
N THR A 466 -33.63 -65.82 -44.30
CA THR A 466 -32.68 -64.74 -44.41
C THR A 466 -33.10 -63.50 -43.52
N GLN A 467 -34.37 -63.17 -43.55
CA GLN A 467 -34.89 -62.06 -42.72
C GLN A 467 -34.78 -62.34 -41.20
N ILE A 468 -35.15 -63.53 -40.77
CA ILE A 468 -35.02 -63.89 -39.32
C ILE A 468 -33.56 -64.09 -38.98
N GLY A 469 -32.71 -64.62 -39.82
CA GLY A 469 -31.25 -64.74 -39.63
C GLY A 469 -30.58 -63.37 -39.45
N ARG A 470 -30.95 -62.42 -40.34
CA ARG A 470 -30.47 -61.05 -40.18
C ARG A 470 -30.92 -60.37 -38.84
N GLN A 471 -32.17 -60.60 -38.41
CA GLN A 471 -32.66 -60.12 -37.16
C GLN A 471 -31.91 -60.73 -35.97
N GLN A 472 -31.61 -62.02 -36.05
CA GLN A 472 -30.80 -62.72 -35.02
C GLN A 472 -29.39 -62.17 -34.98
N GLU A 473 -28.75 -61.98 -36.15
CA GLU A 473 -27.38 -61.48 -36.26
C GLU A 473 -27.25 -60.06 -35.74
N VAL A 474 -28.22 -59.16 -36.07
CA VAL A 474 -28.31 -57.80 -35.52
C VAL A 474 -28.42 -57.84 -34.01
N LYS A 475 -29.33 -58.65 -33.46
CA LYS A 475 -29.56 -58.74 -32.00
C LYS A 475 -28.35 -59.39 -31.28
N SER A 476 -27.74 -60.39 -31.90
CA SER A 476 -26.52 -61.03 -31.40
C SER A 476 -25.34 -60.04 -31.37
N GLY A 477 -25.13 -59.31 -32.46
CA GLY A 477 -24.10 -58.27 -32.53
C GLY A 477 -24.30 -57.18 -31.49
N LEU A 478 -25.54 -56.70 -31.31
CA LEU A 478 -25.84 -55.73 -30.27
C LEU A 478 -25.61 -56.29 -28.86
N TYR A 479 -26.00 -57.56 -28.61
CA TYR A 479 -25.76 -58.26 -27.36
C TYR A 479 -24.27 -58.36 -27.02
N LEU A 480 -23.44 -58.80 -27.97
CA LEU A 480 -21.97 -58.90 -27.81
C LEU A 480 -21.33 -57.50 -27.57
N MET A 481 -21.75 -56.51 -28.33
CA MET A 481 -21.28 -55.15 -28.13
C MET A 481 -21.64 -54.61 -26.75
N LEU A 482 -22.87 -54.85 -26.27
CA LEU A 482 -23.25 -54.43 -24.91
C LEU A 482 -22.48 -55.19 -23.84
N LEU A 483 -22.19 -56.49 -24.05
CA LEU A 483 -21.30 -57.23 -23.13
C LEU A 483 -19.91 -56.62 -23.09
N GLU A 484 -19.31 -56.31 -24.24
CA GLU A 484 -18.01 -55.65 -24.34
C GLU A 484 -18.03 -54.33 -23.60
N LYS A 485 -19.06 -53.52 -23.81
CA LYS A 485 -19.19 -52.21 -23.10
C LYS A 485 -19.43 -52.37 -21.59
N ARG A 486 -20.12 -53.44 -21.17
CA ARG A 486 -20.25 -53.76 -19.76
C ARG A 486 -18.90 -54.10 -19.12
N GLU A 487 -18.13 -54.96 -19.79
CA GLU A 487 -16.79 -55.32 -19.28
C GLU A 487 -15.84 -54.13 -19.29
N GLU A 488 -15.87 -53.29 -20.33
CA GLU A 488 -15.08 -52.05 -20.39
C GLU A 488 -15.45 -51.08 -19.25
N ASN A 489 -16.75 -50.93 -18.96
CA ASN A 489 -17.22 -50.12 -17.86
C ASN A 489 -16.82 -50.69 -16.49
N SER A 490 -16.90 -52.03 -16.35
CA SER A 490 -16.47 -52.75 -15.15
C SER A 490 -14.97 -52.61 -14.89
N ILE A 491 -14.15 -52.68 -15.93
CA ILE A 491 -12.69 -52.45 -15.86
C ILE A 491 -12.41 -51.00 -15.50
N SER A 492 -13.14 -50.05 -16.09
CA SER A 492 -13.02 -48.63 -15.76
C SER A 492 -13.33 -48.35 -14.29
N LEU A 493 -14.39 -48.98 -13.75
CA LEU A 493 -14.77 -48.88 -12.34
C LEU A 493 -13.67 -49.48 -11.41
N ALA A 494 -13.11 -50.62 -11.78
CA ALA A 494 -12.05 -51.29 -11.03
C ALA A 494 -10.71 -50.53 -11.08
N ALA A 495 -10.47 -49.80 -12.17
CA ALA A 495 -9.23 -49.08 -12.43
C ALA A 495 -9.25 -47.62 -12.00
N THR A 496 -10.21 -47.20 -11.12
CA THR A 496 -10.26 -45.83 -10.62
C THR A 496 -8.94 -45.47 -9.95
N ALA A 497 -8.23 -44.53 -10.59
CA ALA A 497 -6.98 -43.98 -10.07
C ALA A 497 -7.23 -42.54 -9.61
N ASP A 498 -6.58 -42.17 -8.54
CA ASP A 498 -6.61 -40.80 -8.01
C ASP A 498 -6.33 -39.79 -9.14
N LYS A 499 -7.21 -38.79 -9.24
CA LYS A 499 -7.11 -37.71 -10.24
C LYS A 499 -5.93 -36.78 -9.91
N GLY A 500 -5.77 -36.45 -8.65
CA GLY A 500 -4.64 -35.66 -8.14
C GLY A 500 -3.57 -36.57 -7.57
N LYS A 501 -2.42 -36.71 -8.23
CA LYS A 501 -1.25 -37.41 -7.70
C LYS A 501 -0.32 -36.43 -7.03
N ILE A 502 -0.04 -36.65 -5.75
CA ILE A 502 0.96 -35.89 -4.99
C ILE A 502 2.33 -36.12 -5.61
N ILE A 503 3.00 -35.04 -6.07
CA ILE A 503 4.38 -35.04 -6.55
C ILE A 503 5.30 -34.73 -5.37
N ASP A 504 5.05 -33.56 -4.72
CA ASP A 504 5.74 -33.16 -3.52
C ASP A 504 4.78 -33.27 -2.34
N ALA A 505 5.10 -34.09 -1.36
CA ALA A 505 4.29 -34.19 -0.13
C ALA A 505 4.20 -32.82 0.57
N PRO A 506 3.08 -32.53 1.27
CA PRO A 506 2.97 -31.30 2.03
C PRO A 506 4.20 -31.05 2.89
N SER A 507 4.86 -29.94 2.68
CA SER A 507 6.11 -29.56 3.33
C SER A 507 6.00 -28.17 3.98
N PHE A 508 6.69 -28.00 5.09
CA PHE A 508 6.79 -26.74 5.78
C PHE A 508 7.82 -25.84 5.09
N ILE A 509 7.40 -24.63 4.64
CA ILE A 509 8.30 -23.66 4.00
C ILE A 509 8.97 -22.78 5.05
N GLY A 510 8.18 -22.26 5.99
CA GLY A 510 8.72 -21.37 7.02
C GLY A 510 7.66 -20.42 7.61
N LYS A 511 8.13 -19.53 8.49
CA LYS A 511 7.30 -18.46 9.06
C LYS A 511 7.18 -17.32 8.07
N VAL A 512 5.96 -16.97 7.67
CA VAL A 512 5.68 -15.91 6.67
C VAL A 512 5.36 -14.58 7.36
N SER A 513 4.65 -14.62 8.48
CA SER A 513 4.21 -13.42 9.20
C SER A 513 4.29 -13.64 10.73
N PRO A 514 4.56 -12.62 11.50
CA PRO A 514 5.16 -11.35 11.08
C PRO A 514 6.64 -11.52 10.71
N LYS A 515 7.08 -10.83 9.63
CA LYS A 515 8.50 -10.77 9.26
C LYS A 515 9.21 -9.80 10.19
N SER A 516 9.89 -10.31 11.22
CA SER A 516 10.52 -9.51 12.26
C SER A 516 11.51 -8.48 11.71
N SER A 517 12.32 -8.86 10.70
CA SER A 517 13.27 -7.96 10.05
C SER A 517 12.60 -6.76 9.37
N ILE A 518 11.47 -6.98 8.69
CA ILE A 518 10.74 -5.91 8.01
C ILE A 518 10.10 -4.96 9.04
N ILE A 519 9.46 -5.51 10.07
CA ILE A 519 8.83 -4.69 11.11
C ILE A 519 9.86 -3.87 11.86
N MET A 520 11.00 -4.47 12.23
CA MET A 520 12.09 -3.75 12.88
C MET A 520 12.72 -2.70 11.96
N LEU A 521 12.83 -2.99 10.65
CA LEU A 521 13.29 -2.01 9.67
C LEU A 521 12.32 -0.83 9.55
N ILE A 522 11.01 -1.10 9.47
CA ILE A 522 9.98 -0.05 9.45
C ILE A 522 10.03 0.78 10.74
N ALA A 523 10.16 0.13 11.90
CA ALA A 523 10.27 0.81 13.18
C ALA A 523 11.53 1.70 13.25
N LEU A 524 12.65 1.24 12.70
CA LEU A 524 13.89 2.01 12.60
C LEU A 524 13.73 3.21 11.67
N VAL A 525 13.15 3.03 10.50
CA VAL A 525 12.91 4.12 9.55
C VAL A 525 11.96 5.15 10.13
N LEU A 526 10.86 4.73 10.75
CA LEU A 526 9.91 5.64 11.42
C LEU A 526 10.56 6.36 12.61
N GLY A 527 11.38 5.66 13.40
CA GLY A 527 12.11 6.25 14.51
C GLY A 527 13.06 7.38 14.11
N LEU A 528 13.61 7.31 12.89
CA LEU A 528 14.44 8.38 12.31
C LEU A 528 13.59 9.43 11.56
N ALA A 529 12.57 9.02 10.85
CA ALA A 529 11.76 9.90 10.01
C ALA A 529 10.87 10.86 10.82
N ILE A 530 10.30 10.40 11.94
CA ILE A 530 9.40 11.23 12.77
C ILE A 530 10.12 12.49 13.29
N PRO A 531 11.26 12.40 14.03
CA PRO A 531 11.94 13.60 14.50
C PRO A 531 12.49 14.44 13.35
N ALA A 532 12.97 13.83 12.27
CA ALA A 532 13.40 14.56 11.07
C ALA A 532 12.24 15.35 10.44
N GLY A 533 11.06 14.73 10.30
CA GLY A 533 9.86 15.38 9.81
C GLY A 533 9.39 16.54 10.70
N ILE A 534 9.42 16.36 12.01
CA ILE A 534 9.07 17.40 12.96
C ILE A 534 10.05 18.59 12.85
N LEU A 535 11.35 18.30 12.78
CA LEU A 535 12.37 19.34 12.60
C LEU A 535 12.21 20.07 11.27
N PHE A 536 11.91 19.34 10.21
CA PHE A 536 11.63 19.92 8.89
C PHE A 536 10.39 20.83 8.93
N LEU A 537 9.32 20.40 9.58
CA LEU A 537 8.11 21.21 9.76
C LEU A 537 8.39 22.49 10.55
N ILE A 538 9.16 22.38 11.65
CA ILE A 538 9.58 23.54 12.43
C ILE A 538 10.38 24.53 11.57
N GLU A 539 11.31 24.05 10.75
CA GLU A 539 12.11 24.87 9.86
C GLU A 539 11.26 25.49 8.75
N PHE A 540 10.34 24.70 8.17
CA PHE A 540 9.43 25.17 7.12
C PHE A 540 8.50 26.32 7.56
N PHE A 541 8.05 26.28 8.83
CA PHE A 541 7.19 27.35 9.37
C PHE A 541 7.97 28.58 9.84
N LYS A 542 9.31 28.61 9.73
CA LYS A 542 10.12 29.78 10.08
C LYS A 542 10.08 30.81 8.97
N TYR A 543 9.14 31.73 9.08
CA TYR A 543 8.95 32.83 8.12
C TYR A 543 9.75 34.08 8.43
N LYS A 544 10.43 34.16 9.59
CA LYS A 544 11.26 35.27 10.03
C LYS A 544 12.75 34.94 9.85
N ILE A 545 13.56 36.00 9.67
CA ILE A 545 15.02 35.85 9.69
C ILE A 545 15.49 35.54 11.11
N GLU A 546 16.41 34.57 11.28
CA GLU A 546 16.96 34.20 12.58
C GLU A 546 18.35 34.81 12.82
N GLY A 547 19.14 35.03 11.78
CA GLY A 547 20.52 35.47 11.92
C GLY A 547 21.14 35.93 10.60
N HIS A 548 22.45 36.20 10.64
CA HIS A 548 23.24 36.69 9.49
C HIS A 548 23.12 35.83 8.23
N GLU A 549 23.20 34.51 8.38
CA GLU A 549 23.12 33.58 7.23
C GLU A 549 21.79 33.64 6.49
N ASP A 550 20.67 33.83 7.21
CA ASP A 550 19.38 33.98 6.56
C ASP A 550 19.36 35.26 5.71
N VAL A 551 19.96 36.36 6.23
CA VAL A 551 19.99 37.64 5.52
C VAL A 551 20.86 37.54 4.25
N VAL A 552 22.06 36.98 4.36
CA VAL A 552 22.98 36.83 3.22
C VAL A 552 22.40 35.94 2.11
N LYS A 553 21.61 34.93 2.48
CA LYS A 553 20.92 34.09 1.49
C LYS A 553 19.77 34.81 0.77
N LEU A 554 19.19 35.85 1.40
CA LEU A 554 18.01 36.55 0.89
C LEU A 554 18.35 37.82 0.10
N THR A 555 19.58 38.37 0.23
CA THR A 555 19.97 39.62 -0.42
C THR A 555 21.45 39.65 -0.73
N GLN A 556 21.81 40.46 -1.76
CA GLN A 556 23.19 40.80 -2.08
C GLN A 556 23.62 42.14 -1.46
N ILE A 557 22.75 42.83 -0.77
CA ILE A 557 23.05 44.11 -0.12
C ILE A 557 24.01 43.81 1.06
N PRO A 558 25.10 44.56 1.20
CA PRO A 558 26.11 44.30 2.22
C PRO A 558 25.54 44.45 3.63
N VAL A 559 25.69 43.42 4.45
CA VAL A 559 25.39 43.43 5.89
C VAL A 559 26.62 43.95 6.61
N ILE A 560 26.54 45.15 7.15
CA ILE A 560 27.69 45.90 7.73
C ILE A 560 27.86 45.67 9.22
N ALA A 561 26.85 45.19 9.93
CA ALA A 561 26.94 44.82 11.34
C ALA A 561 25.81 43.90 11.78
N ASP A 562 26.14 43.02 12.73
CA ASP A 562 25.20 42.23 13.51
C ASP A 562 25.19 42.72 14.95
N ILE A 563 24.06 43.22 15.40
CA ILE A 563 23.93 43.81 16.75
C ILE A 563 23.17 42.82 17.63
N PRO A 564 23.80 42.22 18.66
CA PRO A 564 23.14 41.30 19.58
C PRO A 564 22.10 41.98 20.47
N VAL A 565 21.24 41.15 21.08
CA VAL A 565 20.28 41.64 22.07
C VAL A 565 21.04 42.21 23.26
N ALA A 566 20.83 43.51 23.57
CA ALA A 566 21.42 44.13 24.71
C ALA A 566 20.84 43.53 26.01
N SER A 567 21.68 43.24 26.99
CA SER A 567 21.25 42.81 28.31
C SER A 567 20.70 43.99 29.13
N ASP A 568 19.91 43.71 30.16
CA ASP A 568 19.41 44.73 31.05
C ASP A 568 20.54 45.45 31.81
N ALA A 569 21.68 44.81 31.99
CA ALA A 569 22.89 45.39 32.59
C ALA A 569 23.58 46.42 31.68
N ALA A 570 23.37 46.33 30.36
CA ALA A 570 23.92 47.31 29.42
C ALA A 570 23.12 48.61 29.37
N LYS A 571 21.89 48.59 29.88
CA LYS A 571 20.95 49.70 29.91
C LYS A 571 21.12 50.44 31.24
N LYS A 572 22.10 51.33 31.36
CA LYS A 572 22.37 52.10 32.60
C LYS A 572 21.25 53.10 32.85
N GLU A 573 20.86 53.14 34.16
CA GLU A 573 20.11 54.16 34.85
C GLU A 573 19.29 55.15 33.99
N GLY A 574 18.04 54.81 33.75
CA GLY A 574 17.01 55.71 33.26
C GLY A 574 16.90 55.92 31.75
N LYS A 575 17.95 55.59 30.92
CA LYS A 575 17.92 55.67 29.43
C LYS A 575 17.88 54.30 28.84
N ALA A 576 16.72 53.80 28.63
CA ALA A 576 16.46 52.39 28.32
C ALA A 576 17.09 51.84 27.07
N ASP A 577 17.48 52.66 26.09
CA ASP A 577 17.94 52.18 24.75
C ASP A 577 19.31 52.77 24.33
N ILE A 578 20.05 53.46 25.23
CA ILE A 578 21.41 53.90 24.96
C ILE A 578 22.39 52.93 25.58
N VAL A 579 23.19 52.24 24.73
CA VAL A 579 24.14 51.18 25.15
C VAL A 579 25.59 51.58 24.87
N VAL A 580 25.85 52.69 24.14
CA VAL A 580 27.15 53.25 23.88
C VAL A 580 27.41 54.41 24.83
N HIS A 581 28.50 54.27 25.64
CA HIS A 581 28.87 55.26 26.67
C HIS A 581 30.36 55.59 26.62
N GLN A 582 30.72 56.74 27.14
CA GLN A 582 32.13 57.13 27.24
C GLN A 582 32.89 56.31 28.28
N ASN A 583 34.07 55.84 27.95
CA ASN A 583 34.96 55.05 28.83
C ASN A 583 34.45 53.68 29.23
N VAL A 584 33.53 53.09 28.50
CA VAL A 584 33.05 51.70 28.67
C VAL A 584 33.69 50.82 27.57
N ASN A 585 34.23 49.67 27.96
CA ASN A 585 34.85 48.74 27.05
C ASN A 585 34.11 47.40 27.11
N ASN A 586 32.93 47.36 26.52
CA ASN A 586 32.10 46.19 26.44
C ASN A 586 31.88 45.73 24.96
N LEU A 587 31.37 44.54 24.78
CA LEU A 587 31.20 43.96 23.42
C LEU A 587 30.21 44.78 22.58
N MET A 588 29.15 45.34 23.22
CA MET A 588 28.16 46.14 22.52
C MET A 588 28.78 47.43 21.92
N GLU A 589 29.63 48.10 22.73
CA GLU A 589 30.35 49.32 22.28
C GLU A 589 31.31 48.98 21.13
N GLU A 590 32.02 47.85 21.21
CA GLU A 590 32.94 47.39 20.15
C GLU A 590 32.21 47.12 18.84
N ILE A 591 30.98 46.53 18.92
CA ILE A 591 30.14 46.35 17.75
C ILE A 591 29.74 47.69 17.11
N PHE A 592 29.37 48.67 17.89
CA PHE A 592 29.05 50.01 17.37
C PHE A 592 30.30 50.77 16.87
N ARG A 593 31.46 50.52 17.40
CA ARG A 593 32.76 51.00 16.85
C ARG A 593 33.01 50.33 15.48
N GLY A 594 32.80 49.05 15.37
CA GLY A 594 32.91 48.32 14.11
C GLY A 594 31.88 48.85 13.08
N LEU A 595 30.62 48.99 13.46
CA LEU A 595 29.59 49.59 12.60
C LEU A 595 29.96 51.00 12.11
N ARG A 596 30.43 51.84 13.01
CA ARG A 596 30.92 53.18 12.68
C ARG A 596 32.04 53.12 11.62
N THR A 597 33.01 52.28 11.81
CA THR A 597 34.13 52.06 10.87
C THR A 597 33.64 51.61 9.52
N ASN A 598 32.72 50.65 9.45
CA ASN A 598 32.12 50.16 8.21
C ASN A 598 31.33 51.27 7.49
N ILE A 599 30.57 52.06 8.21
CA ILE A 599 29.86 53.21 7.68
C ILE A 599 30.81 54.25 7.08
N GLN A 600 31.93 54.55 7.77
CA GLN A 600 32.95 55.49 7.30
C GLN A 600 33.65 55.02 6.02
N PHE A 601 33.79 53.74 5.84
CA PHE A 601 34.33 53.17 4.58
C PHE A 601 33.35 53.23 3.41
N MET A 602 32.06 53.27 3.71
CA MET A 602 31.04 53.40 2.66
C MET A 602 30.77 54.83 2.19
N LEU A 603 31.03 55.81 3.05
CA LEU A 603 30.88 57.23 2.77
C LEU A 603 32.12 57.81 2.06
N LYS A 604 31.90 58.61 1.06
CA LYS A 604 33.00 59.43 0.49
C LYS A 604 33.24 60.66 1.37
N SER A 605 34.35 61.37 1.10
CA SER A 605 34.79 62.48 1.94
C SER A 605 33.83 63.67 2.05
N ASP A 606 32.92 63.87 1.05
CA ASP A 606 31.94 64.90 0.93
C ASP A 606 30.49 64.45 1.36
N GLU A 607 30.32 63.13 1.57
CA GLU A 607 29.07 62.49 1.97
C GLU A 607 28.93 62.52 3.50
N LYS A 608 27.83 63.12 3.98
CA LYS A 608 27.63 63.38 5.44
C LYS A 608 26.27 62.91 5.94
N VAL A 609 25.28 62.69 5.07
CA VAL A 609 23.90 62.45 5.46
C VAL A 609 23.61 60.94 5.42
N MET A 610 23.26 60.38 6.57
CA MET A 610 22.89 58.98 6.73
C MET A 610 21.44 58.85 7.14
N MET A 611 20.70 58.07 6.39
CA MET A 611 19.30 57.77 6.67
C MET A 611 19.16 56.39 7.28
N PHE A 612 18.37 56.30 8.35
CA PHE A 612 18.06 55.01 9.00
C PHE A 612 16.56 54.69 8.79
N THR A 613 16.31 53.54 8.15
CA THR A 613 14.95 53.07 7.92
C THR A 613 14.83 51.57 8.16
N SER A 614 13.61 51.02 8.01
CA SER A 614 13.33 49.62 8.27
C SER A 614 12.09 49.12 7.50
N SER A 615 11.79 47.83 7.50
CA SER A 615 10.56 47.28 6.90
C SER A 615 9.33 47.67 7.73
N THR A 616 9.42 47.50 9.06
CA THR A 616 8.32 47.64 9.98
C THR A 616 8.74 48.42 11.26
N SER A 617 7.75 48.84 12.01
CA SER A 617 8.01 49.45 13.32
C SER A 617 8.54 48.37 14.30
N GLY A 618 9.50 48.71 15.15
CA GLY A 618 10.04 47.80 16.16
C GLY A 618 11.31 47.02 15.73
N GLU A 619 11.84 47.27 14.55
CA GLU A 619 13.12 46.64 14.08
C GLU A 619 14.35 47.29 14.71
N GLY A 620 14.20 48.48 15.34
CA GLY A 620 15.26 49.14 16.11
C GLY A 620 16.03 50.21 15.34
N LYS A 621 15.43 50.82 14.28
CA LYS A 621 16.07 51.87 13.50
C LYS A 621 16.53 53.04 14.40
N THR A 622 15.68 53.58 15.27
CA THR A 622 16.02 54.67 16.21
C THR A 622 17.09 54.25 17.20
N PHE A 623 17.05 53.02 17.71
CA PHE A 623 18.10 52.47 18.57
C PHE A 623 19.46 52.43 17.87
N VAL A 624 19.53 51.93 16.63
CA VAL A 624 20.79 51.87 15.86
C VAL A 624 21.26 53.27 15.51
N ALA A 625 20.36 54.15 15.01
CA ALA A 625 20.67 55.52 14.67
C ALA A 625 21.23 56.33 15.86
N SER A 626 20.61 56.19 17.02
CA SER A 626 21.06 56.92 18.23
C SER A 626 22.43 56.44 18.75
N ASN A 627 22.63 55.13 18.81
CA ASN A 627 23.88 54.61 19.35
C ASN A 627 25.05 54.82 18.35
N ILE A 628 24.82 54.81 17.04
CA ILE A 628 25.85 55.18 16.06
C ILE A 628 26.15 56.69 16.09
N SER A 629 25.14 57.56 16.31
CA SER A 629 25.33 59.00 16.50
C SER A 629 26.22 59.29 17.71
N ILE A 630 25.96 58.59 18.84
CA ILE A 630 26.80 58.69 20.05
C ILE A 630 28.22 58.16 19.75
N SER A 631 28.37 57.04 19.07
CA SER A 631 29.68 56.49 18.70
C SER A 631 30.51 57.42 17.80
N LEU A 632 29.85 58.15 16.88
CA LEU A 632 30.48 59.17 16.06
C LEU A 632 30.89 60.40 16.84
N ALA A 633 30.01 60.88 17.77
CA ALA A 633 30.29 61.97 18.65
C ALA A 633 31.49 61.69 19.63
N LEU A 634 31.58 60.43 20.10
CA LEU A 634 32.71 59.97 20.93
C LEU A 634 34.05 59.98 20.15
N LEU A 635 34.00 59.88 18.78
CA LEU A 635 35.22 60.06 17.98
C LEU A 635 35.58 61.54 17.83
N GLY A 636 34.86 62.48 18.43
CA GLY A 636 35.09 63.90 18.40
C GLY A 636 34.42 64.63 17.20
N LYS A 637 33.62 63.90 16.41
CA LYS A 637 32.88 64.48 15.28
C LYS A 637 31.64 65.27 15.75
N LYS A 638 31.35 66.37 15.07
CA LYS A 638 30.06 67.11 15.28
C LYS A 638 28.96 66.35 14.59
N VAL A 639 27.99 65.83 15.32
CA VAL A 639 26.90 65.04 14.83
C VAL A 639 25.57 65.67 15.16
N ILE A 640 24.65 65.69 14.19
CA ILE A 640 23.26 66.06 14.49
C ILE A 640 22.36 64.89 14.07
N MET A 641 21.45 64.54 14.98
CA MET A 641 20.42 63.56 14.72
C MET A 641 19.07 64.25 14.51
N VAL A 642 18.45 64.04 13.36
CA VAL A 642 17.21 64.67 12.94
C VAL A 642 16.07 63.64 12.99
N GLY A 643 15.05 63.96 13.78
CA GLY A 643 13.85 63.11 13.87
C GLY A 643 12.89 63.35 12.72
N LEU A 644 13.03 62.58 11.66
CA LEU A 644 12.16 62.62 10.47
C LEU A 644 11.10 61.50 10.48
N ASP A 645 10.96 60.74 11.56
CA ASP A 645 9.76 59.97 11.80
C ASP A 645 8.69 60.91 12.44
N ILE A 646 8.13 61.78 11.59
CA ILE A 646 7.17 62.78 12.03
C ILE A 646 5.76 62.24 12.30
N ARG A 647 5.56 60.89 12.07
CA ARG A 647 4.32 60.18 12.38
C ARG A 647 4.29 59.59 13.79
N LYS A 648 5.43 59.02 14.18
CA LYS A 648 5.61 58.41 15.51
C LYS A 648 6.99 58.80 16.09
N PRO A 649 7.17 60.04 16.44
CA PRO A 649 8.47 60.49 16.91
C PRO A 649 8.81 59.83 18.27
N ARG A 650 9.98 59.15 18.35
CA ARG A 650 10.48 58.47 19.53
C ARG A 650 11.81 59.08 20.04
N LEU A 651 12.36 59.98 19.34
CA LEU A 651 13.67 60.55 19.65
C LEU A 651 13.69 61.24 20.99
N ALA A 652 12.62 62.02 21.31
CA ALA A 652 12.44 62.71 22.59
C ALA A 652 12.37 61.73 23.77
N GLU A 653 11.61 60.63 23.60
CA GLU A 653 11.50 59.57 24.62
C GLU A 653 12.86 58.89 24.89
N LEU A 654 13.62 58.60 23.87
CA LEU A 654 14.91 57.93 23.93
C LEU A 654 15.96 58.75 24.65
N PHE A 655 16.04 60.06 24.36
CA PHE A 655 16.98 60.98 25.02
C PHE A 655 16.40 61.64 26.28
N GLN A 656 15.16 61.32 26.67
CA GLN A 656 14.46 61.89 27.86
C GLN A 656 14.38 63.42 27.82
N ILE A 657 13.97 63.97 26.72
CA ILE A 657 13.83 65.44 26.54
C ILE A 657 12.36 65.79 26.66
N ASP A 658 12.02 66.54 27.72
CA ASP A 658 10.64 66.92 28.05
C ASP A 658 10.12 68.01 27.10
N ASN A 659 10.98 68.98 26.71
CA ASN A 659 10.60 70.10 25.87
C ASN A 659 10.86 69.78 24.39
N HIS A 660 9.92 69.17 23.72
CA HIS A 660 10.00 68.72 22.32
C HIS A 660 8.84 69.24 21.46
N HIS A 661 8.16 70.29 21.91
CA HIS A 661 7.00 70.86 21.18
C HIS A 661 7.39 71.56 19.90
N ASN A 662 8.64 71.95 19.74
CA ASN A 662 9.21 72.53 18.53
C ASN A 662 10.21 71.57 17.90
N GLY A 663 10.30 71.62 16.58
CA GLY A 663 11.23 70.80 15.85
C GLY A 663 11.19 70.98 14.34
N ILE A 664 11.65 69.97 13.59
CA ILE A 664 11.81 70.11 12.12
C ILE A 664 10.49 70.39 11.41
N THR A 665 9.33 69.91 11.86
CA THR A 665 8.03 70.19 11.27
C THR A 665 7.68 71.68 11.31
N ASN A 666 8.08 72.41 12.35
CA ASN A 666 7.92 73.83 12.47
C ASN A 666 8.78 74.62 11.46
N LEU A 667 9.98 74.08 11.15
CA LEU A 667 10.88 74.68 10.16
C LEU A 667 10.39 74.38 8.74
N ILE A 668 9.96 73.16 8.42
CA ILE A 668 9.52 72.77 7.10
C ILE A 668 8.29 73.52 6.63
N ILE A 669 7.42 73.94 7.55
CA ILE A 669 6.23 74.75 7.24
C ILE A 669 6.58 76.14 6.73
N ARG A 670 7.74 76.71 7.13
CA ARG A 670 8.25 77.99 6.69
C ARG A 670 8.94 77.80 5.31
N ASP A 671 8.72 78.70 4.39
CA ASP A 671 9.30 78.61 3.04
C ASP A 671 10.82 78.87 3.02
N HIS A 672 11.32 79.71 3.96
CA HIS A 672 12.75 79.99 4.12
C HIS A 672 13.11 80.02 5.60
N ASN A 673 14.26 79.34 5.91
CA ASN A 673 14.84 79.31 7.26
C ASN A 673 16.27 79.83 7.22
N THR A 674 16.59 80.69 8.14
CA THR A 674 17.97 81.11 8.37
C THR A 674 18.68 80.08 9.24
N TRP A 675 19.99 80.13 9.24
CA TRP A 675 20.74 79.25 10.17
C TRP A 675 20.33 79.48 11.63
N GLU A 676 20.06 80.76 12.02
CA GLU A 676 19.60 81.13 13.32
C GLU A 676 18.25 80.52 13.69
N ASP A 677 17.34 80.48 12.75
CA ASP A 677 16.05 79.78 12.92
C ASP A 677 16.23 78.30 13.22
N ILE A 678 17.14 77.63 12.49
CA ILE A 678 17.46 76.18 12.65
C ILE A 678 18.17 75.98 14.00
N GLN A 679 19.15 76.78 14.35
CA GLN A 679 19.91 76.71 15.56
C GLN A 679 19.04 76.83 16.80
N ASN A 680 18.05 77.68 16.80
CA ASN A 680 17.07 77.87 17.87
C ASN A 680 16.20 76.63 18.12
N GLN A 681 16.13 75.67 17.18
CA GLN A 681 15.38 74.41 17.32
C GLN A 681 16.28 73.27 17.70
N ILE A 682 17.59 73.40 17.67
CA ILE A 682 18.56 72.37 17.99
C ILE A 682 18.72 72.26 19.50
N LEU A 683 18.64 71.05 19.99
CA LEU A 683 18.75 70.71 21.40
C LEU A 683 20.00 69.87 21.63
N SER A 684 20.65 70.07 22.76
CA SER A 684 21.76 69.19 23.17
C SER A 684 21.23 67.80 23.53
N SER A 685 21.96 66.77 23.16
CA SER A 685 21.55 65.38 23.47
C SER A 685 21.63 65.05 24.96
N GLY A 686 22.36 65.82 25.76
CA GLY A 686 22.58 65.48 27.19
C GLY A 686 23.50 64.25 27.42
N VAL A 687 23.95 63.61 26.32
CA VAL A 687 24.80 62.41 26.39
C VAL A 687 26.24 62.72 25.99
N ASN A 688 26.42 63.58 24.95
CA ASN A 688 27.75 64.00 24.49
C ASN A 688 27.65 65.43 23.93
N SER A 689 28.65 66.29 24.25
CA SER A 689 28.69 67.69 23.84
C SER A 689 28.85 67.88 22.34
N LYS A 690 29.16 66.84 21.56
CA LYS A 690 29.30 66.85 20.12
C LYS A 690 28.10 66.27 19.39
N LEU A 691 27.07 65.86 20.13
CA LEU A 691 25.83 65.30 19.57
C LEU A 691 24.66 66.25 19.84
N ASP A 692 24.15 66.83 18.82
CA ASP A 692 22.95 67.66 18.85
C ASP A 692 21.75 66.93 18.29
N LEU A 693 20.58 67.37 18.68
CA LEU A 693 19.31 66.77 18.28
C LEU A 693 18.38 67.84 17.66
N LEU A 694 17.78 67.52 16.51
CA LEU A 694 16.69 68.25 15.96
C LEU A 694 15.43 67.36 16.00
N MET A 695 14.53 67.65 16.91
CA MET A 695 13.33 66.86 17.16
C MET A 695 12.34 66.92 15.98
N ALA A 696 11.42 65.98 15.90
CA ALA A 696 10.38 65.97 14.90
C ALA A 696 9.43 67.19 15.00
N GLY A 697 9.14 67.65 16.22
CA GLY A 697 8.10 68.67 16.47
C GLY A 697 6.68 68.06 16.51
N PRO A 698 5.66 68.89 16.44
CA PRO A 698 4.27 68.40 16.46
C PRO A 698 3.93 67.55 15.26
N VAL A 699 3.14 66.49 15.45
CA VAL A 699 2.71 65.59 14.38
C VAL A 699 1.77 66.35 13.42
N PRO A 700 2.15 66.53 12.15
CA PRO A 700 1.34 67.28 11.20
C PRO A 700 0.15 66.46 10.67
N PRO A 701 -0.93 67.06 10.17
CA PRO A 701 -2.06 66.36 9.59
C PRO A 701 -1.73 65.68 8.25
N ASN A 702 -0.74 66.17 7.48
CA ASN A 702 -0.29 65.69 6.19
C ASN A 702 1.23 65.44 6.14
N PRO A 703 1.76 64.45 6.79
CA PRO A 703 3.20 64.22 6.92
C PRO A 703 3.90 64.00 5.57
N GLY A 704 3.25 63.25 4.64
CA GLY A 704 3.84 62.92 3.32
C GLY A 704 4.09 64.16 2.43
N GLU A 705 3.25 65.16 2.52
CA GLU A 705 3.43 66.42 1.73
C GLU A 705 4.55 67.29 2.33
N LEU A 706 4.69 67.27 3.66
CA LEU A 706 5.71 68.07 4.30
C LEU A 706 7.13 67.63 3.95
N VAL A 707 7.38 66.33 3.90
CA VAL A 707 8.71 65.80 3.60
C VAL A 707 9.14 66.02 2.14
N THR A 708 8.22 66.44 1.25
CA THR A 708 8.53 66.75 -0.14
C THR A 708 8.89 68.20 -0.38
N ARG A 709 8.72 69.09 0.61
CA ARG A 709 8.97 70.56 0.48
C ARG A 709 10.47 70.80 0.29
N ALA A 710 10.82 71.73 -0.59
CA ALA A 710 12.18 72.22 -0.86
C ALA A 710 12.84 72.81 0.41
N SER A 711 12.02 73.41 1.35
CA SER A 711 12.53 73.92 2.62
C SER A 711 13.23 72.83 3.47
N LEU A 712 12.84 71.58 3.35
CA LEU A 712 13.54 70.45 4.01
C LEU A 712 14.94 70.23 3.40
N ASP A 713 15.05 70.31 2.06
CA ASP A 713 16.33 70.17 1.35
C ASP A 713 17.29 71.28 1.78
N ASP A 714 16.82 72.53 1.93
CA ASP A 714 17.58 73.69 2.37
C ASP A 714 18.05 73.53 3.81
N ILE A 715 17.19 73.03 4.72
CA ILE A 715 17.55 72.74 6.12
C ILE A 715 18.67 71.71 6.20
N ILE A 716 18.54 70.58 5.50
CA ILE A 716 19.54 69.53 5.49
C ILE A 716 20.86 70.01 4.90
N ASN A 717 20.82 70.83 3.83
CA ASN A 717 22.02 71.44 3.24
C ASN A 717 22.73 72.38 4.21
N GLN A 718 21.99 73.17 4.98
CA GLN A 718 22.59 74.04 6.01
C GLN A 718 23.19 73.22 7.15
N LEU A 719 22.55 72.12 7.56
CA LEU A 719 23.09 71.21 8.57
C LEU A 719 24.39 70.51 8.07
N LYS A 720 24.49 70.12 6.79
CA LYS A 720 25.73 69.60 6.15
C LYS A 720 26.91 70.55 6.25
N GLN A 721 26.66 71.89 6.26
CA GLN A 721 27.74 72.88 6.41
C GLN A 721 28.29 72.97 7.85
N HIS A 722 27.47 72.77 8.84
CA HIS A 722 27.82 72.96 10.27
C HIS A 722 28.18 71.70 11.01
N TYR A 723 27.82 70.48 10.49
CA TYR A 723 28.03 69.19 11.08
C TYR A 723 28.91 68.26 10.20
N ASP A 724 29.69 67.43 10.85
CA ASP A 724 30.46 66.39 10.17
C ASP A 724 29.56 65.27 9.68
N TYR A 725 28.49 64.92 10.43
CA TYR A 725 27.46 63.94 10.10
C TYR A 725 26.06 64.36 10.46
N VAL A 726 25.12 64.08 9.57
CA VAL A 726 23.69 64.31 9.74
C VAL A 726 22.98 62.97 9.73
N ILE A 727 22.35 62.59 10.80
CA ILE A 727 21.68 61.29 10.97
C ILE A 727 20.17 61.50 10.86
N LEU A 728 19.54 60.91 9.84
CA LEU A 728 18.09 60.99 9.64
C LEU A 728 17.41 59.74 10.21
N ASP A 729 16.68 59.89 11.34
CA ASP A 729 15.82 58.82 11.85
C ASP A 729 14.45 58.94 11.19
N THR A 730 14.11 57.98 10.30
CA THR A 730 12.92 58.03 9.47
C THR A 730 11.88 57.02 9.85
N ALA A 731 10.67 57.15 9.31
CA ALA A 731 9.62 56.13 9.44
C ALA A 731 9.99 54.83 8.68
N PRO A 732 9.42 53.68 9.03
CA PRO A 732 9.65 52.43 8.28
C PRO A 732 9.16 52.57 6.82
N VAL A 733 10.05 52.28 5.87
CA VAL A 733 9.75 52.40 4.44
C VAL A 733 8.70 51.38 3.96
N GLY A 734 8.57 50.26 4.66
CA GLY A 734 7.55 49.28 4.33
C GLY A 734 6.14 49.62 4.75
N LEU A 735 5.99 50.67 5.59
CA LEU A 735 4.70 51.11 6.09
C LEU A 735 4.25 52.42 5.45
N VAL A 736 5.19 53.29 5.11
CA VAL A 736 4.89 54.66 4.60
C VAL A 736 5.89 55.08 3.54
N ASN A 737 5.42 55.79 2.54
CA ASN A 737 6.25 56.26 1.42
C ASN A 737 7.10 57.50 1.77
N ASP A 738 6.90 58.10 2.91
CA ASP A 738 7.63 59.33 3.34
C ASP A 738 9.14 59.12 3.34
N SER A 739 9.58 57.92 3.79
CA SER A 739 10.99 57.56 3.85
C SER A 739 11.62 57.41 2.48
N LEU A 740 10.85 57.01 1.45
CA LEU A 740 11.35 56.96 0.05
C LEU A 740 11.62 58.39 -0.47
N GLN A 741 10.76 59.33 -0.12
CA GLN A 741 10.94 60.72 -0.49
C GLN A 741 12.16 61.34 0.24
N LEU A 742 12.46 60.92 1.47
CA LEU A 742 13.61 61.34 2.23
C LEU A 742 14.94 60.76 1.69
N GLY A 743 14.87 59.69 0.89
CA GLY A 743 16.04 59.04 0.27
C GLY A 743 16.85 60.04 -0.60
N ARG A 744 16.20 61.08 -1.19
CA ARG A 744 16.89 62.14 -1.97
C ARG A 744 17.87 62.98 -1.16
N LEU A 745 17.66 63.06 0.16
CA LEU A 745 18.47 63.87 1.06
C LEU A 745 19.71 63.15 1.58
N ALA A 746 19.69 61.81 1.51
CA ALA A 746 20.69 60.92 2.10
C ALA A 746 21.79 60.56 1.12
N ASP A 747 23.00 60.45 1.63
CA ASP A 747 24.16 59.98 0.91
C ASP A 747 24.32 58.43 1.08
N LEU A 748 23.87 57.92 2.25
CA LEU A 748 23.89 56.49 2.61
C LEU A 748 22.56 56.11 3.28
N CYS A 749 22.01 54.95 2.94
CA CYS A 749 20.85 54.37 3.59
C CYS A 749 21.24 53.13 4.40
N VAL A 750 21.09 53.23 5.72
CA VAL A 750 21.24 52.09 6.65
C VAL A 750 19.86 51.46 6.87
N TYR A 751 19.65 50.33 6.31
CA TYR A 751 18.41 49.60 6.43
C TYR A 751 18.50 48.59 7.62
N VAL A 752 17.66 48.75 8.60
CA VAL A 752 17.69 47.93 9.83
C VAL A 752 16.68 46.81 9.73
N CYS A 753 17.19 45.56 9.84
CA CYS A 753 16.40 44.37 9.97
C CYS A 753 16.59 43.80 11.38
N ARG A 754 15.62 43.07 11.90
CA ARG A 754 15.71 42.50 13.26
C ARG A 754 15.54 40.97 13.22
N ALA A 755 16.48 40.27 13.82
CA ALA A 755 16.42 38.84 14.01
C ALA A 755 15.18 38.42 14.80
N ASP A 756 14.56 37.30 14.46
CA ASP A 756 13.32 36.74 15.04
C ASP A 756 12.09 37.69 14.90
N TYR A 757 12.22 38.75 14.13
CA TYR A 757 11.16 39.74 13.97
C TYR A 757 10.81 40.04 12.52
N THR A 758 11.80 40.42 11.69
CA THR A 758 11.61 40.75 10.26
C THR A 758 11.23 39.52 9.46
N PRO A 759 10.10 39.53 8.72
CA PRO A 759 9.73 38.43 7.85
C PRO A 759 10.70 38.27 6.67
N LYS A 760 11.01 37.03 6.30
CA LYS A 760 11.82 36.73 5.10
C LYS A 760 11.22 37.32 3.83
N ALA A 761 9.90 37.39 3.73
CA ALA A 761 9.18 37.96 2.61
C ALA A 761 9.48 39.46 2.40
N SER A 762 9.88 40.20 3.46
CA SER A 762 10.24 41.63 3.37
C SER A 762 11.46 41.85 2.49
N PHE A 763 12.31 40.82 2.29
CA PHE A 763 13.51 40.96 1.44
C PHE A 763 13.19 41.08 -0.04
N GLY A 764 12.00 40.64 -0.51
CA GLY A 764 11.53 40.97 -1.85
C GLY A 764 11.42 42.46 -2.09
N MET A 765 10.82 43.21 -1.12
CA MET A 765 10.72 44.66 -1.15
C MET A 765 12.10 45.34 -1.01
N ILE A 766 12.91 44.87 -0.04
CA ILE A 766 14.25 45.43 0.22
C ILE A 766 15.14 45.34 -1.04
N ASN A 767 15.16 44.17 -1.69
CA ASN A 767 15.90 43.96 -2.94
C ASN A 767 15.33 44.80 -4.08
N GLY A 768 14.02 44.95 -4.16
CA GLY A 768 13.38 45.85 -5.14
C GLY A 768 13.82 47.30 -4.97
N LEU A 769 13.81 47.82 -3.75
CA LEU A 769 14.25 49.19 -3.44
C LEU A 769 15.72 49.42 -3.84
N ASN A 770 16.57 48.43 -3.61
CA ASN A 770 17.98 48.54 -4.03
C ASN A 770 18.16 48.43 -5.54
N ALA A 771 17.48 47.53 -6.21
CA ALA A 771 17.55 47.33 -7.66
C ALA A 771 17.06 48.57 -8.41
N GLU A 772 15.96 49.19 -7.94
CA GLU A 772 15.39 50.41 -8.49
C GLU A 772 16.13 51.69 -8.10
N LYS A 773 17.19 51.55 -7.25
CA LYS A 773 17.98 52.67 -6.71
C LYS A 773 17.12 53.76 -6.07
N LYS A 774 16.03 53.37 -5.42
CA LYS A 774 15.10 54.27 -4.71
C LYS A 774 15.69 54.84 -3.41
N LEU A 775 16.65 54.11 -2.85
CA LEU A 775 17.41 54.54 -1.67
C LEU A 775 18.92 54.55 -2.04
N PRO A 776 19.67 55.57 -1.62
CA PRO A 776 21.06 55.69 -1.98
C PRO A 776 21.97 54.73 -1.17
N ASN A 777 22.97 54.16 -1.82
CA ASN A 777 24.03 53.34 -1.17
C ASN A 777 23.54 52.46 -0.03
N MET A 778 22.56 51.56 -0.31
CA MET A 778 21.94 50.76 0.73
C MET A 778 22.92 49.78 1.37
N CYS A 779 22.88 49.69 2.70
CA CYS A 779 23.51 48.68 3.49
C CYS A 779 22.54 48.16 4.58
N LEU A 780 22.78 46.94 5.06
CA LEU A 780 21.94 46.31 6.07
C LEU A 780 22.63 46.27 7.41
N VAL A 781 21.84 46.47 8.45
CA VAL A 781 22.24 46.17 9.83
C VAL A 781 21.25 45.16 10.41
N LEU A 782 21.74 44.03 10.85
CA LEU A 782 20.92 43.05 11.54
C LEU A 782 20.93 43.32 13.04
N ASN A 783 19.80 43.73 13.57
CA ASN A 783 19.64 44.02 14.97
C ASN A 783 18.98 42.86 15.75
N GLY A 784 19.25 42.77 17.02
CA GLY A 784 18.57 41.88 17.95
C GLY A 784 18.93 40.41 17.81
N VAL A 785 20.16 40.08 17.41
CA VAL A 785 20.65 38.72 17.37
C VAL A 785 20.75 38.11 18.76
N ASP A 786 19.95 37.09 19.05
CA ASP A 786 19.97 36.42 20.35
C ASP A 786 21.07 35.32 20.37
N LEU A 787 22.21 35.64 20.97
CA LEU A 787 23.35 34.74 21.11
C LEU A 787 23.13 33.61 22.13
N SER A 788 22.08 33.66 22.97
CA SER A 788 21.69 32.60 23.90
C SER A 788 21.13 31.39 23.19
N LYS A 789 20.61 31.53 21.97
CA LYS A 789 20.11 30.41 21.16
C LYS A 789 21.24 29.51 20.74
N LYS A 790 21.12 28.19 20.98
CA LYS A 790 22.15 27.16 20.68
C LYS A 790 22.67 27.22 19.25
N LYS A 791 21.83 27.55 18.27
CA LYS A 791 22.19 27.67 16.86
C LYS A 791 23.14 28.86 16.65
N HIS A 792 22.83 30.01 17.23
CA HIS A 792 23.66 31.22 17.14
C HIS A 792 24.96 31.05 17.94
N SER A 793 24.89 30.45 19.14
CA SER A 793 26.05 30.15 19.95
C SER A 793 27.07 29.23 19.27
N PHE A 794 26.58 28.28 18.44
CA PHE A 794 27.45 27.40 17.64
C PHE A 794 28.13 28.17 16.49
N TYR A 795 27.40 29.05 15.84
CA TYR A 795 27.90 29.83 14.69
C TYR A 795 28.87 30.93 15.10
N TYR A 796 28.56 31.67 16.18
CA TYR A 796 29.42 32.77 16.69
C TYR A 796 30.50 32.30 17.70
N GLY A 797 30.65 31.00 17.92
CA GLY A 797 31.68 30.44 18.82
C GLY A 797 31.46 30.74 20.30
N VAL A 798 30.29 31.29 20.68
CA VAL A 798 29.94 31.65 22.08
C VAL A 798 29.12 30.53 22.68
N GLY A 799 29.67 29.36 22.89
CA GLY A 799 28.99 28.25 23.54
C GLY A 799 29.87 27.52 24.56
N LYS A 800 29.24 26.86 25.51
CA LYS A 800 29.83 26.03 26.57
C LYS A 800 30.87 24.98 26.09
N TYR A 801 31.04 24.81 24.76
CA TYR A 801 32.02 23.92 24.14
C TYR A 801 33.47 24.47 24.09
N GLY A 802 33.68 25.74 24.45
CA GLY A 802 35.04 26.30 24.69
C GLY A 802 35.81 25.64 25.84
N LYS A 803 35.17 24.77 26.63
CA LYS A 803 35.82 24.06 27.76
C LYS A 803 36.46 22.70 27.36
N TYR A 804 36.24 22.18 26.15
CA TYR A 804 36.81 20.91 25.65
C TYR A 804 38.09 21.10 24.79
N GLY A 805 38.57 22.34 24.64
CA GLY A 805 39.82 22.66 23.96
C GLY A 805 41.10 22.38 24.76
N LYS A 806 41.03 21.65 25.85
CA LYS A 806 42.19 21.39 26.73
C LYS A 806 42.81 20.00 26.61
N TYR A 807 42.48 19.24 25.55
CA TYR A 807 43.08 17.95 25.18
C TYR A 807 43.64 18.00 23.77
N GLY A 808 44.72 18.76 23.57
CA GLY A 808 45.41 18.86 22.29
C GLY A 808 46.87 19.28 22.48
N ASN A 809 47.56 18.68 23.44
CA ASN A 809 48.98 18.87 23.57
C ASN A 809 49.67 17.51 23.75
N TYR A 810 49.65 16.68 22.66
CA TYR A 810 50.57 15.56 22.49
C TYR A 810 50.73 15.31 21.01
N GLY A 811 51.95 15.54 20.49
CA GLY A 811 52.33 15.03 19.19
C GLY A 811 53.12 15.95 18.30
N SER A 812 54.25 16.45 18.82
CA SER A 812 55.39 16.77 17.97
C SER A 812 56.12 15.46 17.69
N TYR A 813 55.99 14.95 16.43
CA TYR A 813 57.07 14.15 15.75
C TYR A 813 56.65 13.85 14.32
N GLY A 814 57.56 14.20 13.36
CA GLY A 814 57.53 13.54 12.06
C GLY A 814 57.38 14.45 10.85
N SER A 815 58.50 15.15 10.54
CA SER A 815 58.86 15.59 9.20
C SER A 815 58.97 14.38 8.27
N TYR A 816 58.33 14.42 7.04
CA TYR A 816 58.99 14.03 5.76
C TYR A 816 58.01 14.11 4.57
N GLY A 817 58.49 14.78 3.49
CA GLY A 817 58.14 14.48 2.10
C GLY A 817 57.11 15.41 1.43
N LYS A 818 57.49 16.51 0.85
CA LYS A 818 57.99 16.82 -0.54
C LYS A 818 57.13 16.31 -1.69
N TYR A 819 56.87 17.26 -2.63
CA TYR A 819 56.28 17.20 -3.99
C TYR A 819 54.77 17.36 -4.02
N GLY A 820 54.18 18.31 -4.78
CA GLY A 820 54.58 19.25 -5.82
C GLY A 820 53.35 19.95 -6.38
N LYS A 821 53.49 21.20 -6.60
CA LYS A 821 53.29 22.01 -7.82
C LYS A 821 51.93 22.11 -8.49
N TYR A 822 51.66 23.40 -8.84
CA TYR A 822 50.66 24.00 -9.76
C TYR A 822 49.25 24.12 -9.18
N GLY A 823 48.69 25.27 -8.90
CA GLY A 823 48.74 26.59 -9.57
C GLY A 823 47.38 26.91 -10.13
N LYS A 824 46.69 27.89 -9.65
CA LYS A 824 46.16 29.01 -10.40
C LYS A 824 45.01 29.74 -9.67
N TYR A 825 45.26 31.07 -9.61
CA TYR A 825 44.28 32.18 -9.67
C TYR A 825 43.06 32.12 -8.72
N GLY A 826 43.06 32.84 -7.61
CA GLY A 826 42.59 34.24 -7.60
C GLY A 826 41.08 34.34 -7.63
N THR A 827 40.44 34.30 -6.48
CA THR A 827 39.11 34.88 -6.32
C THR A 827 39.18 35.92 -5.19
N TYR A 828 38.89 37.14 -5.56
CA TYR A 828 38.79 38.30 -4.68
C TYR A 828 37.72 38.10 -3.64
N GLY A 829 38.01 38.49 -2.41
CA GLY A 829 37.00 39.01 -1.52
C GLY A 829 36.29 38.04 -0.60
N GLN A 830 37.06 37.34 0.24
CA GLN A 830 36.45 36.87 1.49
C GLN A 830 36.79 37.92 2.55
N TYR A 831 35.91 38.92 2.68
CA TYR A 831 35.93 39.80 3.85
C TYR A 831 35.66 38.95 5.07
N GLY A 832 36.65 39.03 5.97
CA GLY A 832 36.73 38.20 7.16
C GLY A 832 35.46 38.11 7.96
N SER A 833 35.04 36.90 8.17
CA SER A 833 34.07 36.52 9.20
C SER A 833 34.57 37.08 10.56
N TYR A 834 33.81 38.02 11.11
CA TYR A 834 34.02 38.51 12.50
C TYR A 834 33.88 37.41 13.57
N GLY A 835 33.85 36.15 13.20
CA GLY A 835 33.73 35.00 14.09
C GLY A 835 34.93 34.70 14.97
N ASN A 836 36.06 35.42 14.85
CA ASN A 836 37.32 35.10 15.55
C ASN A 836 37.68 36.08 16.68
N TYR A 837 36.81 37.00 17.08
CA TYR A 837 37.05 37.90 18.20
C TYR A 837 36.75 37.30 19.59
N SER A 838 36.57 36.01 19.71
CA SER A 838 36.47 35.36 21.05
C SER A 838 37.84 34.88 21.55
N ASN A 839 38.96 35.33 20.95
CA ASN A 839 40.28 35.09 21.52
C ASN A 839 40.49 35.99 22.75
N SER A 840 40.91 35.38 23.83
CA SER A 840 41.09 35.84 25.21
C SER A 840 41.87 37.15 25.46
N HIS A 841 42.10 37.97 24.42
CA HIS A 841 42.80 39.24 24.49
C HIS A 841 41.93 40.48 24.30
N TYR A 842 40.66 40.34 23.78
CA TYR A 842 39.77 41.47 23.52
C TYR A 842 38.35 41.35 24.08
N GLY A 843 38.00 40.32 24.84
CA GLY A 843 36.71 40.17 25.49
C GLY A 843 36.86 39.85 26.98
N ASN A 844 36.32 40.68 27.82
CA ASN A 844 36.23 40.40 29.25
C ASN A 844 35.31 39.16 29.40
N ALA A 845 35.80 38.05 29.97
CA ALA A 845 35.01 36.82 30.14
C ALA A 845 33.71 37.05 30.97
N ASN A 846 33.63 38.19 31.66
CA ASN A 846 32.54 38.64 32.49
C ASN A 846 31.70 39.77 31.83
N ASP A 847 31.79 39.93 30.50
CA ASP A 847 30.97 40.93 29.80
C ASP A 847 29.51 40.59 29.94
N THR A 848 28.75 41.47 30.58
CA THR A 848 27.33 41.36 30.82
C THR A 848 26.50 42.25 29.88
N SER A 849 27.12 42.89 28.86
CA SER A 849 26.45 43.87 27.99
C SER A 849 25.48 43.22 26.99
N ILE A 850 25.65 41.94 26.76
CA ILE A 850 24.81 41.17 25.82
C ILE A 850 24.08 40.05 26.56
N LYS A 851 22.95 39.69 26.07
CA LYS A 851 22.21 38.50 26.54
C LYS A 851 22.91 37.24 26.03
N LYS A 852 23.49 36.47 26.97
CA LYS A 852 24.17 35.19 26.70
C LYS A 852 23.28 34.01 26.86
#